data_ad2e830a90958217c96c033a551d4caa
#
_entry.id   ad2e830a90958217c96c033a551d4caa
#
_cell.length_a   1.000
_cell.length_b   1.000
_cell.length_c   1.000
_cell.angle_alpha   90.00
_cell.angle_beta   90.00
_cell.angle_gamma   90.00
#
_symmetry.space_group_name_H-M   'P 1'
#
loop_
_entity.id
_entity.type
_entity.pdbx_description
1 polymer ?
#
loop_
_entity_poly.entity_id
_entity_poly.type
_entity_poly.pdbx_seq_one_letter_code
_entity_poly.pdbx_strand_id
1 'polypeptide(L)'
;MSDIQIRDDARKALEEHAWQDAYEGLVSLRDRQDLSGEDWQRLGEAAWWSARPDESIASFQRAFAADSSERNPRGAAAVAMRLAHEHADRMELALWNAWLQRAARLLADQPECVERGYLEMSLVRSSFDRGAVEEAIEHATLAREIGATFDDRDLVALGLVLHGGALVVSGEVERGLGLVDEGTLAAVGGELTPYAAGSIYCITIGVCRSVADYRRAAEWTAAAAGWCERQAITGFPGVCRVQRAEIMRLRGKFSEAEGEARQALTELTAFGRLPQAGAGSNEIGEVRLRLGDLDGAEEAFRTAHQLGHEPHPGLALVHLARGRTEAARASIATALADATDPLDRARLLAAKSEIALVAHDVTDARAAADELGGIASSLNSPVLHAMSHQTNGATLTSEDDATAAIVELRKALRAWTEADAPFEAAQTRQWLALAHRLSGDEASAILELHVAKDSFTSLGARLEADRCDELLRAADEDAAGRRVSRTFLFTDIVGSTDLIGTIGDEAWNDVLSWHDDTLGTVIGSHGGTVVRTTGDGFFASFGDAGAALDCAIAIQRRLAEHRRRHGFAPQVRIGVHAAEATAVADDYAGLGVHEAARVGALAEGGEILATTSTVAAAAMRVAAGEEREVSLKGLPHPVRVVSIGWRET
;
A
#
# COMPACT_ATOMS: atom_id res chain seq x y z
N MET A 1 2.95 37.82 -48.65
CA MET A 1 3.56 36.53 -48.94
C MET A 1 2.81 35.89 -50.13
N SER A 2 3.51 35.21 -51.03
CA SER A 2 2.87 34.39 -52.07
C SER A 2 2.34 33.09 -51.45
N ASP A 3 1.33 32.47 -52.09
CA ASP A 3 0.74 31.21 -51.62
C ASP A 3 1.77 30.08 -51.58
N ILE A 4 2.77 30.11 -52.48
CA ILE A 4 3.91 29.17 -52.46
C ILE A 4 4.74 29.37 -51.20
N GLN A 5 5.06 30.62 -50.83
CA GLN A 5 5.83 30.90 -49.62
C GLN A 5 5.10 30.47 -48.34
N ILE A 6 3.78 30.76 -48.25
CA ILE A 6 2.96 30.32 -47.10
C ILE A 6 2.97 28.80 -46.97
N ARG A 7 2.85 28.06 -48.09
CA ARG A 7 2.88 26.60 -48.11
C ARG A 7 4.23 26.05 -47.64
N ASP A 8 5.33 26.63 -48.15
CA ASP A 8 6.68 26.22 -47.75
C ASP A 8 6.98 26.54 -46.28
N ASP A 9 6.55 27.71 -45.81
CA ASP A 9 6.70 28.09 -44.38
C ASP A 9 5.87 27.18 -43.47
N ALA A 10 4.63 26.85 -43.86
CA ALA A 10 3.79 25.92 -43.07
C ALA A 10 4.35 24.49 -43.06
N ARG A 11 4.91 24.01 -44.19
CA ARG A 11 5.60 22.73 -44.25
C ARG A 11 6.81 22.70 -43.29
N LYS A 12 7.64 23.74 -43.35
CA LYS A 12 8.78 23.88 -42.48
C LYS A 12 8.37 23.95 -41.01
N ALA A 13 7.29 24.67 -40.66
CA ALA A 13 6.75 24.75 -39.34
C ALA A 13 6.28 23.36 -38.83
N LEU A 14 5.69 22.51 -39.68
CA LEU A 14 5.37 21.12 -39.34
C LEU A 14 6.61 20.29 -39.05
N GLU A 15 7.68 20.41 -39.87
CA GLU A 15 8.95 19.70 -39.68
C GLU A 15 9.66 20.15 -38.40
N GLU A 16 9.51 21.42 -38.00
CA GLU A 16 10.07 21.99 -36.78
C GLU A 16 9.13 21.85 -35.55
N HIS A 17 8.00 21.16 -35.67
CA HIS A 17 6.96 20.98 -34.64
C HIS A 17 6.34 22.29 -34.13
N ALA A 18 6.40 23.37 -34.95
CA ALA A 18 5.73 24.64 -34.69
C ALA A 18 4.25 24.56 -35.11
N TRP A 19 3.49 23.70 -34.45
CA TRP A 19 2.14 23.26 -34.85
C TRP A 19 1.16 24.39 -35.04
N GLN A 20 1.17 25.40 -34.13
CA GLN A 20 0.29 26.55 -34.23
C GLN A 20 0.61 27.41 -35.42
N ASP A 21 1.89 27.64 -35.73
CA ASP A 21 2.33 28.44 -36.89
C ASP A 21 1.95 27.71 -38.18
N ALA A 22 2.14 26.40 -38.24
CA ALA A 22 1.73 25.57 -39.36
C ALA A 22 0.22 25.63 -39.60
N TYR A 23 -0.58 25.51 -38.54
CA TYR A 23 -2.02 25.61 -38.57
C TYR A 23 -2.47 26.98 -39.11
N GLU A 24 -1.97 28.09 -38.56
CA GLU A 24 -2.32 29.46 -39.01
C GLU A 24 -1.93 29.71 -40.45
N GLY A 25 -0.76 29.24 -40.89
CA GLY A 25 -0.31 29.32 -42.27
C GLY A 25 -1.26 28.59 -43.23
N LEU A 26 -1.62 27.34 -42.90
CA LEU A 26 -2.52 26.53 -43.75
C LEU A 26 -3.96 27.04 -43.74
N VAL A 27 -4.46 27.58 -42.65
CA VAL A 27 -5.76 28.26 -42.59
C VAL A 27 -5.75 29.51 -43.46
N SER A 28 -4.69 30.32 -43.42
CA SER A 28 -4.53 31.49 -44.30
C SER A 28 -4.50 31.11 -45.77
N LEU A 29 -3.90 29.96 -46.10
CA LEU A 29 -3.88 29.44 -47.47
C LEU A 29 -5.28 28.96 -47.91
N ARG A 30 -6.01 28.21 -47.07
CA ARG A 30 -7.39 27.77 -47.27
C ARG A 30 -8.34 28.92 -47.60
N ASP A 31 -8.19 30.05 -46.92
CA ASP A 31 -9.06 31.22 -47.09
C ASP A 31 -8.79 31.98 -48.39
N ARG A 32 -7.71 31.62 -49.12
CA ARG A 32 -7.32 32.25 -50.40
C ARG A 32 -7.57 31.38 -51.62
N GLN A 33 -7.49 30.07 -51.47
CA GLN A 33 -7.62 29.09 -52.53
C GLN A 33 -8.05 27.71 -52.02
N ASP A 34 -8.49 26.84 -52.95
CA ASP A 34 -8.72 25.44 -52.62
C ASP A 34 -7.38 24.75 -52.31
N LEU A 35 -7.36 23.99 -51.21
CA LEU A 35 -6.22 23.19 -50.81
C LEU A 35 -6.14 21.86 -51.57
N SER A 36 -4.92 21.39 -51.81
CA SER A 36 -4.68 20.03 -52.31
C SER A 36 -5.00 18.98 -51.24
N GLY A 37 -5.14 17.71 -51.62
CA GLY A 37 -5.31 16.60 -50.67
C GLY A 37 -4.21 16.57 -49.61
N GLU A 38 -2.97 16.77 -50.04
CA GLU A 38 -1.80 16.83 -49.16
C GLU A 38 -1.84 18.03 -48.17
N ASP A 39 -2.25 19.23 -48.65
CA ASP A 39 -2.40 20.41 -47.77
C ASP A 39 -3.54 20.23 -46.77
N TRP A 40 -4.63 19.53 -47.14
CA TRP A 40 -5.70 19.16 -46.21
C TRP A 40 -5.21 18.16 -45.15
N GLN A 41 -4.38 17.18 -45.53
CA GLN A 41 -3.77 16.27 -44.56
C GLN A 41 -2.88 17.02 -43.57
N ARG A 42 -2.01 17.93 -44.06
CA ARG A 42 -1.15 18.78 -43.23
C ARG A 42 -1.96 19.68 -42.27
N LEU A 43 -3.07 20.26 -42.78
CA LEU A 43 -3.96 21.06 -41.93
C LEU A 43 -4.63 20.20 -40.87
N GLY A 44 -5.05 18.99 -41.19
CA GLY A 44 -5.60 18.04 -40.24
C GLY A 44 -4.62 17.68 -39.14
N GLU A 45 -3.35 17.44 -39.50
CA GLU A 45 -2.28 17.15 -38.55
C GLU A 45 -1.97 18.37 -37.67
N ALA A 46 -1.78 19.55 -38.26
CA ALA A 46 -1.52 20.78 -37.47
C ALA A 46 -2.68 21.12 -36.53
N ALA A 47 -3.92 20.92 -36.96
CA ALA A 47 -5.11 21.10 -36.13
C ALA A 47 -5.13 20.13 -34.95
N TRP A 48 -4.79 18.85 -35.18
CA TRP A 48 -4.71 17.85 -34.13
C TRP A 48 -3.70 18.23 -33.05
N TRP A 49 -2.46 18.54 -33.46
CA TRP A 49 -1.41 18.95 -32.53
C TRP A 49 -1.70 20.28 -31.82
N SER A 50 -2.58 21.10 -32.37
CA SER A 50 -3.05 22.37 -31.77
C SER A 50 -4.32 22.23 -30.94
N ALA A 51 -4.70 21.01 -30.57
CA ALA A 51 -5.90 20.69 -29.78
C ALA A 51 -7.22 21.17 -30.42
N ARG A 52 -7.35 21.01 -31.76
CA ARG A 52 -8.52 21.35 -32.56
C ARG A 52 -9.10 20.11 -33.26
N PRO A 53 -9.63 19.13 -32.49
CA PRO A 53 -9.98 17.83 -33.05
C PRO A 53 -11.11 17.88 -34.07
N ASP A 54 -12.08 18.80 -33.96
CA ASP A 54 -13.16 18.93 -34.94
C ASP A 54 -12.65 19.45 -36.29
N GLU A 55 -11.71 20.40 -36.27
CA GLU A 55 -11.07 20.90 -37.47
C GLU A 55 -10.13 19.86 -38.08
N SER A 56 -9.46 19.04 -37.26
CA SER A 56 -8.65 17.90 -37.69
C SER A 56 -9.51 16.92 -38.49
N ILE A 57 -10.63 16.45 -37.91
CA ILE A 57 -11.57 15.53 -38.56
C ILE A 57 -12.09 16.13 -39.88
N ALA A 58 -12.55 17.40 -39.86
CA ALA A 58 -13.06 18.06 -41.08
C ALA A 58 -12.00 18.16 -42.18
N SER A 59 -10.75 18.44 -41.80
CA SER A 59 -9.63 18.51 -42.77
C SER A 59 -9.29 17.14 -43.34
N PHE A 60 -9.22 16.09 -42.55
CA PHE A 60 -9.01 14.72 -43.02
C PHE A 60 -10.17 14.22 -43.88
N GLN A 61 -11.42 14.60 -43.62
CA GLN A 61 -12.55 14.28 -44.50
C GLN A 61 -12.39 14.94 -45.88
N ARG A 62 -11.89 16.18 -45.94
CA ARG A 62 -11.56 16.86 -47.20
C ARG A 62 -10.39 16.20 -47.92
N ALA A 63 -9.35 15.81 -47.21
CA ALA A 63 -8.22 15.07 -47.75
C ALA A 63 -8.68 13.73 -48.39
N PHE A 64 -9.53 12.99 -47.67
CA PHE A 64 -10.12 11.74 -48.15
C PHE A 64 -10.91 11.94 -49.45
N ALA A 65 -11.71 13.00 -49.55
CA ALA A 65 -12.47 13.31 -50.74
C ALA A 65 -11.54 13.66 -51.92
N ALA A 66 -10.46 14.42 -51.70
CA ALA A 66 -9.46 14.75 -52.70
C ALA A 66 -8.76 13.49 -53.24
N ASP A 67 -8.19 12.65 -52.35
CA ASP A 67 -7.52 11.39 -52.74
C ASP A 67 -8.46 10.44 -53.51
N SER A 68 -9.75 10.37 -53.08
CA SER A 68 -10.76 9.57 -53.76
C SER A 68 -11.04 10.09 -55.17
N SER A 69 -11.08 11.42 -55.37
CA SER A 69 -11.29 12.04 -56.71
C SER A 69 -10.10 11.86 -57.62
N GLU A 70 -8.90 11.85 -57.07
CA GLU A 70 -7.63 11.67 -57.78
C GLU A 70 -7.33 10.18 -58.08
N ARG A 71 -8.21 9.27 -57.67
CA ARG A 71 -8.03 7.82 -57.76
C ARG A 71 -6.74 7.32 -57.10
N ASN A 72 -6.42 7.89 -55.95
CA ASN A 72 -5.34 7.46 -55.06
C ASN A 72 -5.90 6.57 -53.91
N PRO A 73 -6.12 5.25 -54.14
CA PRO A 73 -6.75 4.38 -53.15
C PRO A 73 -5.86 4.17 -51.91
N ARG A 74 -4.53 4.25 -52.06
CA ARG A 74 -3.60 4.10 -50.91
C ARG A 74 -3.64 5.32 -50.00
N GLY A 75 -3.55 6.53 -50.59
CA GLY A 75 -3.68 7.78 -49.83
C GLY A 75 -5.05 7.88 -49.14
N ALA A 76 -6.14 7.59 -49.88
CA ALA A 76 -7.48 7.56 -49.31
C ALA A 76 -7.61 6.53 -48.15
N ALA A 77 -6.95 5.37 -48.22
CA ALA A 77 -6.94 4.38 -47.18
C ALA A 77 -6.17 4.87 -45.93
N ALA A 78 -5.02 5.51 -46.11
CA ALA A 78 -4.25 6.10 -45.01
C ALA A 78 -5.06 7.16 -44.27
N VAL A 79 -5.73 8.08 -45.01
CA VAL A 79 -6.60 9.09 -44.40
C VAL A 79 -7.82 8.46 -43.70
N ALA A 80 -8.40 7.40 -44.30
CA ALA A 80 -9.52 6.68 -43.65
C ALA A 80 -9.13 6.04 -42.33
N MET A 81 -7.93 5.46 -42.21
CA MET A 81 -7.39 4.94 -40.95
C MET A 81 -7.14 6.05 -39.96
N ARG A 82 -6.64 7.20 -40.39
CA ARG A 82 -6.49 8.36 -39.51
C ARG A 82 -7.83 8.82 -38.94
N LEU A 83 -8.86 8.98 -39.80
CA LEU A 83 -10.22 9.28 -39.36
C LEU A 83 -10.77 8.22 -38.40
N ALA A 84 -10.51 6.95 -38.65
CA ALA A 84 -10.89 5.89 -37.74
C ALA A 84 -10.29 6.12 -36.34
N HIS A 85 -8.99 6.42 -36.22
CA HIS A 85 -8.35 6.69 -34.94
C HIS A 85 -8.94 7.91 -34.22
N GLU A 86 -9.24 9.01 -34.95
CA GLU A 86 -9.89 10.19 -34.36
C GLU A 86 -11.26 9.85 -33.72
N HIS A 87 -12.06 9.03 -34.42
CA HIS A 87 -13.35 8.58 -33.90
C HIS A 87 -13.22 7.55 -32.77
N ALA A 88 -12.19 6.68 -32.81
CA ALA A 88 -11.92 5.76 -31.74
C ALA A 88 -11.60 6.48 -30.41
N ASP A 89 -10.82 7.56 -30.50
CA ASP A 89 -10.44 8.39 -29.35
C ASP A 89 -11.64 9.08 -28.69
N ARG A 90 -12.71 9.31 -29.44
CA ARG A 90 -13.98 9.86 -28.98
C ARG A 90 -15.01 8.79 -28.58
N MET A 91 -14.62 7.50 -28.61
CA MET A 91 -15.53 6.36 -28.36
C MET A 91 -16.70 6.27 -29.38
N GLU A 92 -16.53 6.82 -30.56
CA GLU A 92 -17.49 6.77 -31.69
C GLU A 92 -17.28 5.47 -32.49
N LEU A 93 -17.51 4.32 -31.85
CA LEU A 93 -17.12 2.99 -32.35
C LEU A 93 -17.76 2.64 -33.72
N ALA A 94 -18.97 3.10 -33.98
CA ALA A 94 -19.63 2.87 -35.25
C ALA A 94 -18.88 3.57 -36.42
N LEU A 95 -18.44 4.82 -36.22
CA LEU A 95 -17.67 5.58 -37.18
C LEU A 95 -16.27 5.02 -37.36
N TRP A 96 -15.61 4.65 -36.27
CA TRP A 96 -14.33 3.95 -36.30
C TRP A 96 -14.40 2.69 -37.16
N ASN A 97 -15.33 1.78 -36.89
CA ASN A 97 -15.50 0.56 -37.68
C ASN A 97 -15.81 0.85 -39.16
N ALA A 98 -16.67 1.84 -39.45
CA ALA A 98 -17.02 2.21 -40.83
C ALA A 98 -15.81 2.69 -41.62
N TRP A 99 -14.95 3.52 -41.02
CA TRP A 99 -13.73 4.02 -41.65
C TRP A 99 -12.69 2.92 -41.83
N LEU A 100 -12.48 2.00 -40.88
CA LEU A 100 -11.59 0.86 -41.06
C LEU A 100 -12.05 -0.07 -42.16
N GLN A 101 -13.34 -0.40 -42.26
CA GLN A 101 -13.88 -1.19 -43.35
C GLN A 101 -13.72 -0.51 -44.70
N ARG A 102 -13.80 0.84 -44.72
CA ARG A 102 -13.56 1.60 -45.95
C ARG A 102 -12.10 1.53 -46.35
N ALA A 103 -11.16 1.67 -45.43
CA ALA A 103 -9.73 1.49 -45.69
C ALA A 103 -9.43 0.09 -46.24
N ALA A 104 -9.97 -0.95 -45.59
CA ALA A 104 -9.80 -2.34 -46.03
C ALA A 104 -10.28 -2.56 -47.47
N ARG A 105 -11.46 -2.02 -47.83
CA ARG A 105 -11.97 -2.13 -49.21
C ARG A 105 -11.09 -1.40 -50.22
N LEU A 106 -10.52 -0.23 -49.89
CA LEU A 106 -9.62 0.51 -50.77
C LEU A 106 -8.29 -0.22 -51.00
N LEU A 107 -7.84 -0.99 -50.03
CA LEU A 107 -6.59 -1.76 -50.10
C LEU A 107 -6.79 -3.18 -50.68
N ALA A 108 -8.03 -3.68 -50.83
CA ALA A 108 -8.31 -5.07 -51.21
C ALA A 108 -7.59 -5.48 -52.52
N ASP A 109 -7.65 -4.65 -53.53
CA ASP A 109 -7.08 -4.91 -54.87
C ASP A 109 -5.70 -4.27 -55.07
N GLN A 110 -5.11 -3.67 -54.01
CA GLN A 110 -3.79 -3.06 -54.11
C GLN A 110 -2.68 -4.10 -53.95
N PRO A 111 -1.52 -3.92 -54.60
CA PRO A 111 -0.31 -4.67 -54.29
C PRO A 111 0.05 -4.52 -52.82
N GLU A 112 0.91 -5.40 -52.31
CA GLU A 112 1.46 -5.25 -50.99
C GLU A 112 2.06 -3.85 -50.80
N CYS A 113 1.68 -3.19 -49.70
CA CYS A 113 2.05 -1.80 -49.42
C CYS A 113 2.03 -1.52 -47.91
N VAL A 114 2.73 -0.47 -47.51
CA VAL A 114 2.89 -0.10 -46.08
C VAL A 114 1.54 0.20 -45.41
N GLU A 115 0.57 0.76 -46.16
CA GLU A 115 -0.76 1.08 -45.66
C GLU A 115 -1.53 -0.17 -45.20
N ARG A 116 -1.24 -1.37 -45.76
CA ARG A 116 -1.78 -2.63 -45.22
C ARG A 116 -1.26 -2.90 -43.82
N GLY A 117 0.02 -2.64 -43.54
CA GLY A 117 0.59 -2.80 -42.21
C GLY A 117 -0.09 -1.89 -41.17
N TYR A 118 -0.38 -0.64 -41.54
CA TYR A 118 -1.14 0.27 -40.68
C TYR A 118 -2.60 -0.16 -40.50
N LEU A 119 -3.20 -0.81 -41.46
CA LEU A 119 -4.52 -1.43 -41.33
C LEU A 119 -4.46 -2.60 -40.34
N GLU A 120 -3.48 -3.48 -40.49
CA GLU A 120 -3.26 -4.60 -39.53
C GLU A 120 -3.05 -4.09 -38.11
N MET A 121 -2.22 -3.05 -37.91
CA MET A 121 -2.05 -2.39 -36.62
C MET A 121 -3.39 -1.90 -36.04
N SER A 122 -4.27 -1.30 -36.86
CA SER A 122 -5.58 -0.84 -36.42
C SER A 122 -6.53 -1.99 -36.06
N LEU A 123 -6.37 -3.16 -36.71
CA LEU A 123 -7.15 -4.37 -36.43
C LEU A 123 -6.76 -5.04 -35.09
N VAL A 124 -5.53 -4.84 -34.60
CA VAL A 124 -5.13 -5.31 -33.24
C VAL A 124 -6.11 -4.84 -32.20
N ARG A 125 -6.45 -3.53 -32.18
CA ARG A 125 -7.43 -2.98 -31.24
C ARG A 125 -8.81 -3.61 -31.41
N SER A 126 -9.25 -3.77 -32.66
CA SER A 126 -10.54 -4.40 -32.96
C SER A 126 -10.62 -5.84 -32.44
N SER A 127 -9.50 -6.56 -32.47
CA SER A 127 -9.41 -7.93 -31.95
C SER A 127 -9.45 -7.95 -30.42
N PHE A 128 -8.77 -7.02 -29.73
CA PHE A 128 -8.90 -6.86 -28.28
C PHE A 128 -10.32 -6.56 -27.83
N ASP A 129 -11.03 -5.65 -28.52
CA ASP A 129 -12.42 -5.29 -28.18
C ASP A 129 -13.38 -6.49 -28.30
N ARG A 130 -13.02 -7.52 -29.11
CA ARG A 130 -13.75 -8.78 -29.24
C ARG A 130 -13.25 -9.92 -28.35
N GLY A 131 -12.18 -9.68 -27.58
CA GLY A 131 -11.50 -10.71 -26.79
C GLY A 131 -10.73 -11.74 -27.61
N ALA A 132 -10.44 -11.48 -28.89
CA ALA A 132 -9.73 -12.37 -29.81
C ALA A 132 -8.22 -12.10 -29.76
N VAL A 133 -7.58 -12.55 -28.66
CA VAL A 133 -6.16 -12.24 -28.37
C VAL A 133 -5.21 -12.85 -29.40
N GLU A 134 -5.47 -14.06 -29.84
CA GLU A 134 -4.68 -14.74 -30.87
C GLU A 134 -4.70 -13.97 -32.20
N GLU A 135 -5.88 -13.46 -32.62
CA GLU A 135 -5.98 -12.61 -33.81
C GLU A 135 -5.21 -11.29 -33.63
N ALA A 136 -5.21 -10.72 -32.41
CA ALA A 136 -4.43 -9.52 -32.11
C ALA A 136 -2.92 -9.76 -32.28
N ILE A 137 -2.42 -10.94 -31.85
CA ILE A 137 -1.02 -11.36 -32.03
C ILE A 137 -0.69 -11.51 -33.53
N GLU A 138 -1.58 -12.15 -34.31
CA GLU A 138 -1.40 -12.33 -35.76
C GLU A 138 -1.33 -10.98 -36.47
N HIS A 139 -2.27 -10.07 -36.20
CA HIS A 139 -2.29 -8.72 -36.80
C HIS A 139 -1.05 -7.91 -36.42
N ALA A 140 -0.62 -7.91 -35.18
CA ALA A 140 0.58 -7.21 -34.72
C ALA A 140 1.86 -7.75 -35.36
N THR A 141 1.94 -9.08 -35.52
CA THR A 141 3.07 -9.74 -36.20
C THR A 141 3.12 -9.34 -37.66
N LEU A 142 1.98 -9.39 -38.35
CA LEU A 142 1.89 -9.01 -39.77
C LEU A 142 2.21 -7.54 -40.00
N ALA A 143 1.73 -6.65 -39.13
CA ALA A 143 2.07 -5.23 -39.18
C ALA A 143 3.58 -5.01 -39.11
N ARG A 144 4.26 -5.69 -38.21
CA ARG A 144 5.73 -5.63 -38.04
C ARG A 144 6.46 -6.16 -39.28
N GLU A 145 6.02 -7.29 -39.85
CA GLU A 145 6.64 -7.90 -41.03
C GLU A 145 6.51 -7.00 -42.28
N ILE A 146 5.35 -6.39 -42.47
CA ILE A 146 5.13 -5.41 -43.51
C ILE A 146 6.03 -4.18 -43.27
N GLY A 147 6.08 -3.66 -42.04
CA GLY A 147 6.97 -2.55 -41.70
C GLY A 147 8.42 -2.84 -42.05
N ALA A 148 8.92 -4.02 -41.71
CA ALA A 148 10.28 -4.46 -42.04
C ALA A 148 10.49 -4.59 -43.58
N THR A 149 9.48 -5.04 -44.33
CA THR A 149 9.56 -5.17 -45.78
C THR A 149 9.67 -3.82 -46.50
N PHE A 150 8.99 -2.79 -45.97
CA PHE A 150 8.96 -1.46 -46.54
C PHE A 150 9.89 -0.46 -45.85
N ASP A 151 10.77 -0.88 -44.94
CA ASP A 151 11.68 -0.05 -44.15
C ASP A 151 10.95 1.08 -43.38
N ASP A 152 9.72 0.78 -42.90
CA ASP A 152 8.91 1.69 -42.09
C ASP A 152 9.18 1.43 -40.60
N ARG A 153 10.00 2.29 -39.99
CA ARG A 153 10.43 2.16 -38.58
C ARG A 153 9.29 2.34 -37.60
N ASP A 154 8.36 3.26 -37.87
CA ASP A 154 7.18 3.50 -37.04
C ASP A 154 6.33 2.23 -36.93
N LEU A 155 6.06 1.59 -38.05
CA LEU A 155 5.23 0.40 -38.12
C LEU A 155 5.93 -0.82 -37.44
N VAL A 156 7.23 -0.95 -37.62
CA VAL A 156 8.02 -2.01 -36.92
C VAL A 156 7.93 -1.84 -35.42
N ALA A 157 8.17 -0.63 -34.90
CA ALA A 157 8.17 -0.36 -33.47
C ALA A 157 6.76 -0.48 -32.85
N LEU A 158 5.74 0.06 -33.52
CA LEU A 158 4.34 -0.10 -33.11
C LEU A 158 3.91 -1.57 -33.10
N GLY A 159 4.29 -2.34 -34.13
CA GLY A 159 4.01 -3.77 -34.23
C GLY A 159 4.66 -4.56 -33.08
N LEU A 160 5.90 -4.22 -32.69
CA LEU A 160 6.58 -4.84 -31.53
C LEU A 160 5.82 -4.58 -30.24
N VAL A 161 5.48 -3.31 -29.97
CA VAL A 161 4.80 -2.91 -28.74
C VAL A 161 3.41 -3.51 -28.64
N LEU A 162 2.65 -3.51 -29.75
CA LEU A 162 1.31 -4.12 -29.77
C LEU A 162 1.37 -5.65 -29.64
N HIS A 163 2.34 -6.32 -30.29
CA HIS A 163 2.56 -7.75 -30.12
C HIS A 163 2.91 -8.08 -28.66
N GLY A 164 3.84 -7.30 -28.07
CA GLY A 164 4.18 -7.46 -26.66
C GLY A 164 2.98 -7.29 -25.72
N GLY A 165 2.15 -6.27 -25.97
CA GLY A 165 0.91 -6.05 -25.23
C GLY A 165 -0.07 -7.23 -25.37
N ALA A 166 -0.21 -7.80 -26.56
CA ALA A 166 -1.06 -8.97 -26.80
C ALA A 166 -0.55 -10.23 -26.05
N LEU A 167 0.76 -10.44 -26.03
CA LEU A 167 1.38 -11.52 -25.24
C LEU A 167 1.16 -11.33 -23.74
N VAL A 168 1.23 -10.10 -23.23
CA VAL A 168 0.91 -9.83 -21.83
C VAL A 168 -0.53 -10.23 -21.51
N VAL A 169 -1.48 -9.87 -22.37
CA VAL A 169 -2.91 -10.25 -22.19
C VAL A 169 -3.11 -11.77 -22.29
N SER A 170 -2.34 -12.47 -23.14
CA SER A 170 -2.39 -13.94 -23.24
C SER A 170 -1.74 -14.68 -22.06
N GLY A 171 -1.08 -13.95 -21.12
CA GLY A 171 -0.39 -14.52 -19.97
C GLY A 171 1.13 -14.72 -20.15
N GLU A 172 1.69 -14.46 -21.34
CA GLU A 172 3.15 -14.53 -21.60
C GLU A 172 3.84 -13.22 -21.17
N VAL A 173 3.68 -12.84 -19.88
CA VAL A 173 4.00 -11.49 -19.36
C VAL A 173 5.46 -11.09 -19.61
N GLU A 174 6.43 -11.91 -19.21
CA GLU A 174 7.86 -11.57 -19.36
C GLU A 174 8.28 -11.41 -20.82
N ARG A 175 7.82 -12.30 -21.68
CA ARG A 175 8.11 -12.23 -23.12
C ARG A 175 7.47 -11.00 -23.74
N GLY A 176 6.23 -10.71 -23.37
CA GLY A 176 5.49 -9.55 -23.83
C GLY A 176 6.16 -8.24 -23.43
N LEU A 177 6.52 -8.10 -22.14
CA LEU A 177 7.23 -6.91 -21.65
C LEU A 177 8.59 -6.71 -22.33
N GLY A 178 9.31 -7.79 -22.64
CA GLY A 178 10.56 -7.71 -23.40
C GLY A 178 10.38 -7.09 -24.78
N LEU A 179 9.33 -7.46 -25.53
CA LEU A 179 9.00 -6.86 -26.83
C LEU A 179 8.54 -5.40 -26.70
N VAL A 180 7.79 -5.08 -25.66
CA VAL A 180 7.37 -3.72 -25.36
C VAL A 180 8.59 -2.82 -25.10
N ASP A 181 9.53 -3.26 -24.30
CA ASP A 181 10.77 -2.52 -24.03
C ASP A 181 11.59 -2.32 -25.32
N GLU A 182 11.74 -3.37 -26.13
CA GLU A 182 12.47 -3.31 -27.40
C GLU A 182 11.87 -2.27 -28.36
N GLY A 183 10.53 -2.32 -28.56
CA GLY A 183 9.85 -1.36 -29.43
C GLY A 183 9.91 0.08 -28.91
N THR A 184 9.92 0.27 -27.58
CA THR A 184 9.98 1.59 -26.96
C THR A 184 11.37 2.23 -27.04
N LEU A 185 12.43 1.45 -27.16
CA LEU A 185 13.79 1.97 -27.37
C LEU A 185 13.90 2.81 -28.65
N ALA A 186 13.17 2.48 -29.72
CA ALA A 186 13.14 3.28 -30.95
C ALA A 186 12.56 4.69 -30.71
N ALA A 187 11.55 4.82 -29.84
CA ALA A 187 11.01 6.12 -29.45
C ALA A 187 12.01 6.94 -28.63
N VAL A 188 12.76 6.31 -27.72
CA VAL A 188 13.84 6.96 -26.96
C VAL A 188 14.97 7.44 -27.85
N GLY A 189 15.33 6.64 -28.87
CA GLY A 189 16.38 6.94 -29.84
C GLY A 189 16.07 8.10 -30.78
N GLY A 190 14.81 8.56 -30.83
CA GLY A 190 14.37 9.62 -31.73
C GLY A 190 14.29 9.18 -33.20
N GLU A 191 14.11 7.89 -33.43
CA GLU A 191 14.07 7.28 -34.76
C GLU A 191 12.67 7.35 -35.41
N LEU A 192 11.64 7.69 -34.61
CA LEU A 192 10.24 7.60 -34.96
C LEU A 192 9.60 8.98 -35.13
N THR A 193 8.50 9.02 -35.90
CA THR A 193 7.65 10.22 -35.97
C THR A 193 7.05 10.54 -34.60
N PRO A 194 6.71 11.83 -34.33
CA PRO A 194 6.12 12.24 -33.06
C PRO A 194 4.85 11.47 -32.70
N TYR A 195 4.00 11.16 -33.65
CA TYR A 195 2.77 10.41 -33.41
C TYR A 195 3.04 8.97 -33.01
N ALA A 196 3.95 8.28 -33.68
CA ALA A 196 4.33 6.91 -33.36
C ALA A 196 5.02 6.84 -31.97
N ALA A 197 5.98 7.73 -31.71
CA ALA A 197 6.68 7.80 -30.43
C ALA A 197 5.71 8.04 -29.26
N GLY A 198 4.81 9.02 -29.37
CA GLY A 198 3.80 9.30 -28.34
C GLY A 198 2.85 8.13 -28.12
N SER A 199 2.41 7.48 -29.20
CA SER A 199 1.53 6.29 -29.11
C SER A 199 2.24 5.13 -28.43
N ILE A 200 3.50 4.86 -28.78
CA ILE A 200 4.33 3.82 -28.15
C ILE A 200 4.47 4.05 -26.65
N TYR A 201 4.84 5.26 -26.22
CA TYR A 201 4.92 5.57 -24.79
C TYR A 201 3.59 5.31 -24.06
N CYS A 202 2.46 5.74 -24.65
CA CYS A 202 1.15 5.51 -24.02
C CYS A 202 0.82 4.02 -23.90
N ILE A 203 1.06 3.23 -24.97
CA ILE A 203 0.80 1.79 -24.96
C ILE A 203 1.71 1.11 -23.94
N THR A 204 3.01 1.41 -23.97
CA THR A 204 4.02 0.81 -23.09
C THR A 204 3.68 1.04 -21.61
N ILE A 205 3.38 2.29 -21.23
CA ILE A 205 3.00 2.61 -19.85
C ILE A 205 1.69 1.89 -19.48
N GLY A 206 0.73 1.84 -20.41
CA GLY A 206 -0.54 1.11 -20.21
C GLY A 206 -0.34 -0.39 -20.00
N VAL A 207 0.52 -1.02 -20.80
CA VAL A 207 0.86 -2.44 -20.64
C VAL A 207 1.56 -2.71 -19.32
N CYS A 208 2.55 -1.91 -18.93
CA CYS A 208 3.20 -2.05 -17.62
C CYS A 208 2.20 -1.91 -16.48
N ARG A 209 1.26 -0.94 -16.59
CA ARG A 209 0.20 -0.73 -15.60
C ARG A 209 -0.76 -1.92 -15.51
N SER A 210 -1.14 -2.53 -16.65
CA SER A 210 -2.11 -3.64 -16.65
C SER A 210 -1.62 -4.88 -15.89
N VAL A 211 -0.30 -5.02 -15.73
CA VAL A 211 0.32 -6.05 -14.88
C VAL A 211 0.82 -5.49 -13.54
N ALA A 212 0.47 -4.25 -13.21
CA ALA A 212 0.91 -3.55 -12.01
C ALA A 212 2.45 -3.49 -11.83
N ASP A 213 3.22 -3.46 -12.94
CA ASP A 213 4.67 -3.17 -12.90
C ASP A 213 4.90 -1.65 -12.87
N TYR A 214 4.59 -1.05 -11.73
CA TYR A 214 4.69 0.41 -11.53
C TYR A 214 6.13 0.92 -11.55
N ARG A 215 7.11 0.07 -11.28
CA ARG A 215 8.52 0.46 -11.40
C ARG A 215 8.88 0.72 -12.86
N ARG A 216 8.60 -0.24 -13.73
CA ARG A 216 8.83 -0.11 -15.18
C ARG A 216 7.99 1.02 -15.78
N ALA A 217 6.71 1.12 -15.40
CA ALA A 217 5.84 2.20 -15.81
C ALA A 217 6.40 3.58 -15.45
N ALA A 218 7.01 3.74 -14.28
CA ALA A 218 7.64 4.99 -13.85
C ALA A 218 8.88 5.35 -14.69
N GLU A 219 9.72 4.37 -15.05
CA GLU A 219 10.90 4.56 -15.90
C GLU A 219 10.46 5.06 -17.29
N TRP A 220 9.48 4.39 -17.91
CA TRP A 220 8.95 4.81 -19.21
C TRP A 220 8.20 6.14 -19.15
N THR A 221 7.51 6.43 -18.06
CA THR A 221 6.84 7.73 -17.86
C THR A 221 7.85 8.88 -17.79
N ALA A 222 9.00 8.68 -17.12
CA ALA A 222 10.06 9.67 -17.08
C ALA A 222 10.68 9.89 -18.49
N ALA A 223 10.90 8.82 -19.24
CA ALA A 223 11.37 8.91 -20.63
C ALA A 223 10.39 9.67 -21.54
N ALA A 224 9.08 9.39 -21.41
CA ALA A 224 8.02 10.08 -22.15
C ALA A 224 7.98 11.58 -21.81
N ALA A 225 8.09 11.96 -20.53
CA ALA A 225 8.11 13.36 -20.12
C ALA A 225 9.29 14.11 -20.75
N GLY A 226 10.50 13.56 -20.65
CA GLY A 226 11.68 14.14 -21.30
C GLY A 226 11.58 14.21 -22.82
N TRP A 227 10.88 13.26 -23.45
CA TRP A 227 10.61 13.32 -24.88
C TRP A 227 9.63 14.48 -25.21
N CYS A 228 8.51 14.63 -24.48
CA CYS A 228 7.58 15.74 -24.67
C CYS A 228 8.27 17.10 -24.54
N GLU A 229 9.15 17.27 -23.55
CA GLU A 229 9.91 18.51 -23.36
C GLU A 229 10.84 18.81 -24.55
N ARG A 230 11.59 17.81 -25.03
CA ARG A 230 12.50 17.97 -26.18
C ARG A 230 11.78 18.31 -27.48
N GLN A 231 10.56 17.80 -27.67
CA GLN A 231 9.76 18.00 -28.88
C GLN A 231 8.82 19.22 -28.79
N ALA A 232 8.91 20.01 -27.72
CA ALA A 232 8.00 21.13 -27.44
C ALA A 232 6.51 20.75 -27.54
N ILE A 233 6.18 19.49 -27.21
CA ILE A 233 4.82 18.97 -27.25
C ILE A 233 4.11 19.35 -25.97
N THR A 234 3.24 20.36 -26.02
CA THR A 234 2.50 20.88 -24.87
C THR A 234 1.10 20.26 -24.70
N GLY A 235 0.60 19.55 -25.70
CA GLY A 235 -0.77 19.08 -25.77
C GLY A 235 -0.93 17.69 -26.39
N PHE A 236 -0.03 16.72 -26.09
CA PHE A 236 -0.30 15.35 -26.53
C PHE A 236 -1.46 14.78 -25.71
N PRO A 237 -2.58 14.38 -26.38
CA PRO A 237 -3.79 13.94 -25.67
C PRO A 237 -3.65 12.50 -25.16
N GLY A 238 -2.48 12.17 -24.63
CA GLY A 238 -2.17 10.84 -24.17
C GLY A 238 -2.66 10.58 -22.75
N VAL A 239 -3.12 9.35 -22.52
CA VAL A 239 -3.49 8.85 -21.18
C VAL A 239 -2.26 8.71 -20.27
N CYS A 240 -1.05 8.82 -20.83
CA CYS A 240 0.21 8.73 -20.10
C CYS A 240 0.32 9.72 -18.93
N ARG A 241 -0.31 10.91 -19.04
CA ARG A 241 -0.35 11.88 -17.95
C ARG A 241 -1.22 11.40 -16.78
N VAL A 242 -2.36 10.74 -17.06
CA VAL A 242 -3.20 10.11 -16.03
C VAL A 242 -2.42 8.98 -15.34
N GLN A 243 -1.75 8.15 -16.13
CA GLN A 243 -0.94 7.04 -15.60
C GLN A 243 0.24 7.54 -14.77
N ARG A 244 0.86 8.67 -15.16
CA ARG A 244 1.90 9.33 -14.38
C ARG A 244 1.36 9.84 -13.04
N ALA A 245 0.17 10.42 -13.02
CA ALA A 245 -0.50 10.85 -11.79
C ALA A 245 -0.73 9.66 -10.84
N GLU A 246 -1.19 8.51 -11.36
CA GLU A 246 -1.34 7.28 -10.59
C GLU A 246 -0.02 6.81 -9.96
N ILE A 247 1.06 6.80 -10.73
CA ILE A 247 2.40 6.42 -10.24
C ILE A 247 2.89 7.40 -9.16
N MET A 248 2.70 8.71 -9.36
CA MET A 248 3.06 9.72 -8.37
C MET A 248 2.25 9.57 -7.09
N ARG A 249 0.96 9.28 -7.19
CA ARG A 249 0.08 8.99 -6.05
C ARG A 249 0.56 7.77 -5.27
N LEU A 250 0.88 6.67 -5.95
CA LEU A 250 1.41 5.47 -5.30
C LEU A 250 2.71 5.77 -4.52
N ARG A 251 3.57 6.64 -5.05
CA ARG A 251 4.81 7.08 -4.40
C ARG A 251 4.62 8.18 -3.34
N GLY A 252 3.40 8.50 -2.98
CA GLY A 252 3.09 9.51 -1.97
C GLY A 252 3.31 10.97 -2.39
N LYS A 253 3.56 11.24 -3.68
CA LYS A 253 3.73 12.58 -4.24
C LYS A 253 2.39 13.22 -4.58
N PHE A 254 1.53 13.37 -3.59
CA PHE A 254 0.11 13.71 -3.76
C PHE A 254 -0.12 15.05 -4.46
N SER A 255 0.64 16.09 -4.10
CA SER A 255 0.50 17.42 -4.74
C SER A 255 0.88 17.40 -6.22
N GLU A 256 1.96 16.69 -6.58
CA GLU A 256 2.40 16.53 -7.97
C GLU A 256 1.39 15.68 -8.75
N ALA A 257 0.88 14.59 -8.15
CA ALA A 257 -0.12 13.72 -8.74
C ALA A 257 -1.43 14.47 -9.06
N GLU A 258 -1.93 15.28 -8.13
CA GLU A 258 -3.14 16.08 -8.35
C GLU A 258 -2.92 17.14 -9.46
N GLY A 259 -1.74 17.77 -9.52
CA GLY A 259 -1.37 18.70 -10.59
C GLY A 259 -1.40 18.04 -11.98
N GLU A 260 -0.75 16.87 -12.11
CA GLU A 260 -0.75 16.09 -13.36
C GLU A 260 -2.16 15.62 -13.76
N ALA A 261 -2.94 15.15 -12.80
CA ALA A 261 -4.31 14.70 -13.05
C ALA A 261 -5.23 15.85 -13.51
N ARG A 262 -5.10 17.05 -12.94
CA ARG A 262 -5.84 18.25 -13.36
C ARG A 262 -5.47 18.67 -14.80
N GLN A 263 -4.19 18.62 -15.12
CA GLN A 263 -3.73 18.94 -16.44
C GLN A 263 -4.24 17.89 -17.45
N ALA A 264 -4.20 16.61 -17.12
CA ALA A 264 -4.76 15.54 -17.95
C ALA A 264 -6.27 15.74 -18.19
N LEU A 265 -7.03 16.05 -17.13
CA LEU A 265 -8.46 16.35 -17.25
C LEU A 265 -8.74 17.48 -18.24
N THR A 266 -7.96 18.56 -18.18
CA THR A 266 -8.12 19.72 -19.06
C THR A 266 -7.79 19.37 -20.50
N GLU A 267 -6.64 18.76 -20.73
CA GLU A 267 -6.15 18.40 -22.08
C GLU A 267 -7.08 17.38 -22.75
N LEU A 268 -7.42 16.29 -22.05
CA LEU A 268 -8.28 15.24 -22.60
C LEU A 268 -9.71 15.73 -22.89
N THR A 269 -10.23 16.64 -22.06
CA THR A 269 -11.52 17.28 -22.31
C THR A 269 -11.47 18.12 -23.60
N ALA A 270 -10.40 18.88 -23.82
CA ALA A 270 -10.23 19.68 -25.04
C ALA A 270 -10.18 18.81 -26.31
N PHE A 271 -9.65 17.60 -26.21
CA PHE A 271 -9.64 16.62 -27.31
C PHE A 271 -10.94 15.79 -27.44
N GLY A 272 -11.93 16.02 -26.57
CA GLY A 272 -13.18 15.24 -26.58
C GLY A 272 -13.04 13.81 -26.08
N ARG A 273 -11.91 13.46 -25.41
CA ARG A 273 -11.64 12.15 -24.84
C ARG A 273 -12.25 12.05 -23.43
N LEU A 274 -13.58 12.11 -23.35
CA LEU A 274 -14.28 12.29 -22.08
C LEU A 274 -14.05 11.17 -21.06
N PRO A 275 -14.10 9.86 -21.39
CA PRO A 275 -13.84 8.80 -20.41
C PRO A 275 -12.41 8.85 -19.85
N GLN A 276 -11.42 9.17 -20.69
CA GLN A 276 -10.03 9.33 -20.27
C GLN A 276 -9.84 10.60 -19.42
N ALA A 277 -10.55 11.68 -19.72
CA ALA A 277 -10.64 12.86 -18.87
C ALA A 277 -11.25 12.52 -17.50
N GLY A 278 -12.27 11.67 -17.52
CA GLY A 278 -12.89 11.11 -16.30
C GLY A 278 -11.88 10.33 -15.45
N ALA A 279 -10.99 9.55 -16.06
CA ALA A 279 -9.90 8.89 -15.35
C ALA A 279 -8.96 9.90 -14.66
N GLY A 280 -8.68 11.04 -15.27
CA GLY A 280 -7.94 12.15 -14.63
C GLY A 280 -8.67 12.69 -13.40
N SER A 281 -9.99 12.89 -13.52
CA SER A 281 -10.81 13.30 -12.37
C SER A 281 -10.86 12.25 -11.26
N ASN A 282 -10.87 10.96 -11.63
CA ASN A 282 -10.79 9.86 -10.66
C ASN A 282 -9.48 9.91 -9.86
N GLU A 283 -8.33 10.14 -10.51
CA GLU A 283 -7.04 10.28 -9.81
C GLU A 283 -7.02 11.48 -8.85
N ILE A 284 -7.69 12.60 -9.19
CA ILE A 284 -7.89 13.72 -8.25
C ILE A 284 -8.67 13.24 -7.02
N GLY A 285 -9.74 12.47 -7.22
CA GLY A 285 -10.53 11.88 -6.14
C GLY A 285 -9.73 10.96 -5.24
N GLU A 286 -8.92 10.08 -5.84
CA GLU A 286 -8.03 9.15 -5.13
C GLU A 286 -6.97 9.86 -4.25
N VAL A 287 -6.39 10.95 -4.75
CA VAL A 287 -5.44 11.77 -3.99
C VAL A 287 -6.14 12.43 -2.81
N ARG A 288 -7.30 13.06 -3.05
CA ARG A 288 -8.05 13.79 -2.02
C ARG A 288 -8.58 12.86 -0.92
N LEU A 289 -9.02 11.66 -1.29
CA LEU A 289 -9.42 10.63 -0.32
C LEU A 289 -8.28 10.31 0.65
N ARG A 290 -7.05 10.10 0.13
CA ARG A 290 -5.86 9.83 0.96
C ARG A 290 -5.46 11.01 1.84
N LEU A 291 -5.68 12.23 1.37
CA LEU A 291 -5.45 13.45 2.15
C LEU A 291 -6.55 13.72 3.20
N GLY A 292 -7.69 13.01 3.13
CA GLY A 292 -8.83 13.17 4.01
C GLY A 292 -9.81 14.30 3.57
N ASP A 293 -9.64 14.86 2.36
CA ASP A 293 -10.61 15.79 1.75
C ASP A 293 -11.77 15.01 1.13
N LEU A 294 -12.68 14.53 1.97
CA LEU A 294 -13.78 13.67 1.55
C LEU A 294 -14.79 14.39 0.64
N ASP A 295 -15.00 15.70 0.82
CA ASP A 295 -15.93 16.47 -0.02
C ASP A 295 -15.34 16.69 -1.41
N GLY A 296 -14.08 17.07 -1.48
CA GLY A 296 -13.37 17.22 -2.74
C GLY A 296 -13.18 15.89 -3.48
N ALA A 297 -12.98 14.78 -2.75
CA ALA A 297 -12.91 13.44 -3.35
C ALA A 297 -14.25 13.03 -3.98
N GLU A 298 -15.37 13.20 -3.26
CA GLU A 298 -16.70 12.86 -3.78
C GLU A 298 -17.07 13.69 -5.02
N GLU A 299 -16.73 14.99 -5.04
CA GLU A 299 -16.96 15.85 -6.19
C GLU A 299 -16.14 15.37 -7.41
N ALA A 300 -14.85 15.04 -7.20
CA ALA A 300 -14.00 14.54 -8.26
C ALA A 300 -14.47 13.20 -8.83
N PHE A 301 -14.90 12.27 -7.96
CA PHE A 301 -15.48 10.99 -8.39
C PHE A 301 -16.82 11.17 -9.12
N ARG A 302 -17.66 12.12 -8.72
CA ARG A 302 -18.90 12.46 -9.43
C ARG A 302 -18.58 13.00 -10.84
N THR A 303 -17.60 13.87 -10.97
CA THR A 303 -17.12 14.39 -12.25
C THR A 303 -16.59 13.25 -13.13
N ALA A 304 -15.82 12.31 -12.58
CA ALA A 304 -15.34 11.14 -13.28
C ALA A 304 -16.51 10.34 -13.89
N HIS A 305 -17.52 10.05 -13.09
CA HIS A 305 -18.73 9.34 -13.53
C HIS A 305 -19.50 10.08 -14.63
N GLN A 306 -19.68 11.40 -14.49
CA GLN A 306 -20.34 12.22 -15.53
C GLN A 306 -19.59 12.22 -16.85
N LEU A 307 -18.30 12.05 -16.82
CA LEU A 307 -17.43 11.92 -18.00
C LEU A 307 -17.36 10.49 -18.56
N GLY A 308 -18.07 9.53 -17.96
CA GLY A 308 -18.13 8.14 -18.41
C GLY A 308 -17.01 7.25 -17.89
N HIS A 309 -16.38 7.62 -16.75
CA HIS A 309 -15.41 6.80 -16.05
C HIS A 309 -16.00 6.27 -14.73
N GLU A 310 -15.88 4.97 -14.47
CA GLU A 310 -16.34 4.37 -13.22
C GLU A 310 -15.42 4.73 -12.04
N PRO A 311 -15.93 5.45 -11.01
CA PRO A 311 -15.11 6.00 -9.93
C PRO A 311 -14.91 5.02 -8.76
N HIS A 312 -14.88 3.72 -9.03
CA HIS A 312 -14.69 2.69 -8.02
C HIS A 312 -13.28 2.11 -8.04
N PRO A 313 -12.72 1.74 -6.85
CA PRO A 313 -13.34 1.66 -5.52
C PRO A 313 -13.47 3.00 -4.77
N GLY A 314 -12.85 4.10 -5.24
CA GLY A 314 -12.69 5.34 -4.48
C GLY A 314 -14.01 5.89 -3.91
N LEU A 315 -15.09 5.94 -4.70
CA LEU A 315 -16.39 6.42 -4.22
C LEU A 315 -16.96 5.54 -3.09
N ALA A 316 -16.80 4.22 -3.18
CA ALA A 316 -17.23 3.32 -2.10
C ALA A 316 -16.43 3.56 -0.81
N LEU A 317 -15.12 3.83 -0.92
CA LEU A 317 -14.27 4.16 0.23
C LEU A 317 -14.60 5.53 0.84
N VAL A 318 -15.03 6.53 0.05
CA VAL A 318 -15.58 7.79 0.59
C VAL A 318 -16.84 7.53 1.42
N HIS A 319 -17.74 6.67 0.94
CA HIS A 319 -18.90 6.27 1.74
C HIS A 319 -18.51 5.60 3.05
N LEU A 320 -17.53 4.70 3.00
CA LEU A 320 -16.99 4.02 4.20
C LEU A 320 -16.41 5.03 5.19
N ALA A 321 -15.55 5.93 4.73
CA ALA A 321 -14.92 6.97 5.56
C ALA A 321 -15.93 7.91 6.24
N ARG A 322 -17.12 8.07 5.64
CA ARG A 322 -18.26 8.82 6.23
C ARG A 322 -19.17 7.97 7.11
N GLY A 323 -18.82 6.72 7.42
CA GLY A 323 -19.64 5.80 8.20
C GLY A 323 -20.89 5.29 7.49
N ARG A 324 -20.99 5.45 6.15
CA ARG A 324 -22.12 4.97 5.34
C ARG A 324 -21.85 3.55 4.82
N THR A 325 -21.65 2.61 5.73
CA THR A 325 -21.19 1.24 5.42
C THR A 325 -22.09 0.51 4.43
N GLU A 326 -23.43 0.62 4.57
CA GLU A 326 -24.35 -0.04 3.65
C GLU A 326 -24.30 0.54 2.22
N ALA A 327 -24.12 1.86 2.09
CA ALA A 327 -23.93 2.49 0.80
C ALA A 327 -22.61 2.04 0.15
N ALA A 328 -21.52 1.91 0.93
CA ALA A 328 -20.24 1.39 0.47
C ALA A 328 -20.37 -0.06 -0.03
N ARG A 329 -21.06 -0.93 0.72
CA ARG A 329 -21.34 -2.33 0.32
C ARG A 329 -22.11 -2.43 -0.99
N ALA A 330 -23.19 -1.68 -1.13
CA ALA A 330 -24.00 -1.68 -2.34
C ALA A 330 -23.19 -1.17 -3.56
N SER A 331 -22.44 -0.11 -3.37
CA SER A 331 -21.61 0.52 -4.40
C SER A 331 -20.52 -0.43 -4.92
N ILE A 332 -19.78 -1.09 -4.02
CA ILE A 332 -18.71 -2.01 -4.40
C ILE A 332 -19.23 -3.31 -5.03
N ALA A 333 -20.41 -3.79 -4.59
CA ALA A 333 -21.03 -4.98 -5.17
C ALA A 333 -21.47 -4.75 -6.62
N THR A 334 -22.04 -3.57 -6.92
CA THR A 334 -22.39 -3.17 -8.28
C THR A 334 -21.14 -3.11 -9.17
N ALA A 335 -20.09 -2.44 -8.72
CA ALA A 335 -18.85 -2.32 -9.49
C ALA A 335 -18.21 -3.69 -9.78
N LEU A 336 -18.23 -4.62 -8.82
CA LEU A 336 -17.70 -5.97 -9.00
C LEU A 336 -18.49 -6.82 -9.99
N ALA A 337 -19.81 -6.59 -10.12
CA ALA A 337 -20.65 -7.31 -11.08
C ALA A 337 -20.28 -6.99 -12.54
N ASP A 338 -19.81 -5.77 -12.78
CA ASP A 338 -19.48 -5.27 -14.12
C ASP A 338 -17.97 -5.38 -14.44
N ALA A 339 -17.12 -5.59 -13.42
CA ALA A 339 -15.67 -5.64 -13.57
C ALA A 339 -15.20 -6.93 -14.26
N THR A 340 -14.64 -6.79 -15.45
CA THR A 340 -14.06 -7.88 -16.25
C THR A 340 -12.53 -7.86 -16.28
N ASP A 341 -11.90 -6.68 -16.12
CA ASP A 341 -10.45 -6.54 -16.05
C ASP A 341 -9.91 -7.07 -14.72
N PRO A 342 -8.91 -7.98 -14.71
CA PRO A 342 -8.40 -8.58 -13.50
C PRO A 342 -7.77 -7.59 -12.52
N LEU A 343 -7.11 -6.52 -13.00
CA LEU A 343 -6.49 -5.51 -12.13
C LEU A 343 -7.53 -4.64 -11.45
N ASP A 344 -8.55 -4.18 -12.20
CA ASP A 344 -9.65 -3.41 -11.65
C ASP A 344 -10.43 -4.26 -10.63
N ARG A 345 -10.67 -5.53 -10.97
CA ARG A 345 -11.32 -6.49 -10.06
C ARG A 345 -10.51 -6.70 -8.77
N ALA A 346 -9.18 -6.80 -8.86
CA ALA A 346 -8.31 -6.92 -7.68
C ALA A 346 -8.43 -5.72 -6.74
N ARG A 347 -8.46 -4.50 -7.28
CA ARG A 347 -8.65 -3.26 -6.50
C ARG A 347 -10.02 -3.22 -5.81
N LEU A 348 -11.06 -3.63 -6.52
CA LEU A 348 -12.41 -3.70 -5.97
C LEU A 348 -12.53 -4.75 -4.85
N LEU A 349 -11.86 -5.91 -4.99
CA LEU A 349 -11.85 -6.96 -3.97
C LEU A 349 -11.11 -6.53 -2.70
N ALA A 350 -9.99 -5.81 -2.83
CA ALA A 350 -9.31 -5.24 -1.68
C ALA A 350 -10.21 -4.28 -0.90
N ALA A 351 -10.89 -3.36 -1.61
CA ALA A 351 -11.83 -2.43 -1.00
C ALA A 351 -13.08 -3.15 -0.43
N LYS A 352 -13.58 -4.18 -1.11
CA LYS A 352 -14.67 -5.01 -0.60
C LYS A 352 -14.32 -5.66 0.72
N SER A 353 -13.11 -6.24 0.83
CA SER A 353 -12.64 -6.83 2.09
C SER A 353 -12.58 -5.79 3.20
N GLU A 354 -12.03 -4.60 2.95
CA GLU A 354 -11.98 -3.51 3.93
C GLU A 354 -13.38 -3.09 4.41
N ILE A 355 -14.33 -2.91 3.48
CA ILE A 355 -15.72 -2.57 3.79
C ILE A 355 -16.39 -3.69 4.61
N ALA A 356 -16.15 -4.95 4.26
CA ALA A 356 -16.70 -6.11 4.97
C ALA A 356 -16.13 -6.21 6.40
N LEU A 357 -14.84 -5.97 6.59
CA LEU A 357 -14.21 -5.94 7.92
C LEU A 357 -14.80 -4.85 8.82
N VAL A 358 -15.02 -3.65 8.30
CA VAL A 358 -15.70 -2.57 9.05
C VAL A 358 -17.16 -2.93 9.36
N ALA A 359 -17.81 -3.71 8.49
CA ALA A 359 -19.18 -4.23 8.70
C ALA A 359 -19.23 -5.46 9.64
N HIS A 360 -18.07 -5.94 10.14
CA HIS A 360 -17.93 -7.19 10.90
C HIS A 360 -18.39 -8.44 10.15
N ASP A 361 -18.35 -8.42 8.81
CA ASP A 361 -18.66 -9.55 7.93
C ASP A 361 -17.36 -10.25 7.48
N VAL A 362 -16.78 -11.01 8.42
CA VAL A 362 -15.51 -11.71 8.20
C VAL A 362 -15.60 -12.74 7.06
N THR A 363 -16.78 -13.33 6.86
CA THR A 363 -17.00 -14.32 5.79
C THR A 363 -16.89 -13.69 4.42
N ASP A 364 -17.49 -12.52 4.21
CA ASP A 364 -17.42 -11.79 2.93
C ASP A 364 -16.00 -11.22 2.69
N ALA A 365 -15.32 -10.78 3.77
CA ALA A 365 -13.93 -10.35 3.70
C ALA A 365 -13.00 -11.51 3.27
N ARG A 366 -13.17 -12.70 3.83
CA ARG A 366 -12.41 -13.91 3.48
C ARG A 366 -12.61 -14.29 2.01
N ALA A 367 -13.85 -14.33 1.55
CA ALA A 367 -14.15 -14.64 0.14
C ALA A 367 -13.48 -13.65 -0.82
N ALA A 368 -13.46 -12.35 -0.49
CA ALA A 368 -12.79 -11.33 -1.28
C ALA A 368 -11.25 -11.50 -1.26
N ALA A 369 -10.67 -11.83 -0.10
CA ALA A 369 -9.23 -12.07 0.04
C ALA A 369 -8.76 -13.30 -0.77
N ASP A 370 -9.53 -14.38 -0.75
CA ASP A 370 -9.21 -15.63 -1.47
C ASP A 370 -9.25 -15.40 -3.00
N GLU A 371 -10.27 -14.71 -3.51
CA GLU A 371 -10.38 -14.36 -4.92
C GLU A 371 -9.23 -13.45 -5.35
N LEU A 372 -8.90 -12.42 -4.55
CA LEU A 372 -7.75 -11.53 -4.81
C LEU A 372 -6.44 -12.32 -4.84
N GLY A 373 -6.25 -13.29 -3.96
CA GLY A 373 -5.10 -14.20 -3.95
C GLY A 373 -4.94 -14.99 -5.24
N GLY A 374 -6.05 -15.47 -5.80
CA GLY A 374 -6.09 -16.13 -7.10
C GLY A 374 -5.63 -15.21 -8.25
N ILE A 375 -6.14 -13.97 -8.29
CA ILE A 375 -5.74 -12.98 -9.30
C ILE A 375 -4.25 -12.62 -9.15
N ALA A 376 -3.79 -12.36 -7.93
CA ALA A 376 -2.38 -12.02 -7.67
C ALA A 376 -1.43 -13.13 -8.13
N SER A 377 -1.82 -14.39 -7.92
CA SER A 377 -1.03 -15.55 -8.35
C SER A 377 -1.01 -15.70 -9.87
N SER A 378 -2.11 -15.41 -10.56
CA SER A 378 -2.20 -15.55 -12.03
C SER A 378 -1.39 -14.47 -12.77
N LEU A 379 -1.40 -13.23 -12.29
CA LEU A 379 -0.67 -12.12 -12.91
C LEU A 379 0.77 -11.98 -12.41
N ASN A 380 1.13 -12.64 -11.32
CA ASN A 380 2.46 -12.67 -10.70
C ASN A 380 3.10 -11.28 -10.53
N SER A 381 2.28 -10.28 -10.17
CA SER A 381 2.74 -8.90 -9.95
C SER A 381 3.12 -8.65 -8.50
N PRO A 382 4.29 -8.04 -8.21
CA PRO A 382 4.69 -7.69 -6.85
C PRO A 382 3.66 -6.83 -6.10
N VAL A 383 3.03 -5.87 -6.79
CA VAL A 383 2.02 -4.99 -6.20
C VAL A 383 0.72 -5.73 -5.90
N LEU A 384 0.29 -6.63 -6.78
CA LEU A 384 -0.88 -7.47 -6.52
C LEU A 384 -0.63 -8.46 -5.38
N HIS A 385 0.58 -9.02 -5.27
CA HIS A 385 0.97 -9.82 -4.11
C HIS A 385 0.97 -9.00 -2.82
N ALA A 386 1.48 -7.76 -2.85
CA ALA A 386 1.44 -6.85 -1.69
C ALA A 386 -0.01 -6.59 -1.24
N MET A 387 -0.89 -6.26 -2.19
CA MET A 387 -2.32 -6.04 -1.94
C MET A 387 -3.00 -7.30 -1.37
N SER A 388 -2.74 -8.47 -1.96
CA SER A 388 -3.28 -9.75 -1.50
C SER A 388 -2.80 -10.10 -0.09
N HIS A 389 -1.52 -9.96 0.20
CA HIS A 389 -0.95 -10.21 1.53
C HIS A 389 -1.52 -9.26 2.59
N GLN A 390 -1.69 -7.95 2.25
CA GLN A 390 -2.30 -6.99 3.16
C GLN A 390 -3.75 -7.35 3.45
N THR A 391 -4.55 -7.61 2.42
CA THR A 391 -5.97 -7.98 2.56
C THR A 391 -6.14 -9.27 3.36
N ASN A 392 -5.34 -10.31 3.04
CA ASN A 392 -5.35 -11.56 3.79
C ASN A 392 -4.93 -11.38 5.25
N GLY A 393 -3.89 -10.60 5.51
CA GLY A 393 -3.43 -10.30 6.86
C GLY A 393 -4.45 -9.52 7.70
N ALA A 394 -5.14 -8.55 7.10
CA ALA A 394 -6.24 -7.83 7.75
C ALA A 394 -7.41 -8.76 8.08
N THR A 395 -7.76 -9.66 7.16
CA THR A 395 -8.81 -10.67 7.38
C THR A 395 -8.44 -11.64 8.49
N LEU A 396 -7.21 -12.19 8.49
CA LEU A 396 -6.70 -13.07 9.55
C LEU A 396 -6.69 -12.38 10.93
N THR A 397 -6.38 -11.09 10.98
CA THR A 397 -6.47 -10.31 12.23
C THR A 397 -7.90 -10.32 12.76
N SER A 398 -8.89 -10.21 11.90
CA SER A 398 -10.32 -10.22 12.27
C SER A 398 -10.88 -11.64 12.54
N GLU A 399 -10.14 -12.68 12.14
CA GLU A 399 -10.40 -14.10 12.45
C GLU A 399 -9.69 -14.56 13.75
N ASP A 400 -9.06 -13.62 14.48
CA ASP A 400 -8.29 -13.89 15.70
C ASP A 400 -7.03 -14.76 15.50
N ASP A 401 -6.55 -14.92 14.25
CA ASP A 401 -5.27 -15.59 13.97
C ASP A 401 -4.11 -14.59 13.88
N ALA A 402 -3.68 -14.08 15.03
CA ALA A 402 -2.59 -13.11 15.12
C ALA A 402 -1.28 -13.61 14.50
N THR A 403 -0.98 -14.90 14.64
CA THR A 403 0.29 -15.47 14.16
C THR A 403 0.37 -15.48 12.65
N ALA A 404 -0.66 -15.96 11.98
CA ALA A 404 -0.72 -15.96 10.52
C ALA A 404 -0.84 -14.52 9.98
N ALA A 405 -1.61 -13.65 10.64
CA ALA A 405 -1.76 -12.26 10.27
C ALA A 405 -0.42 -11.51 10.23
N ILE A 406 0.39 -11.63 11.30
CA ILE A 406 1.71 -10.98 11.36
C ILE A 406 2.63 -11.47 10.23
N VAL A 407 2.59 -12.75 9.88
CA VAL A 407 3.40 -13.31 8.77
C VAL A 407 2.99 -12.67 7.44
N GLU A 408 1.69 -12.63 7.15
CA GLU A 408 1.16 -12.09 5.89
C GLU A 408 1.39 -10.56 5.81
N LEU A 409 1.13 -9.82 6.87
CA LEU A 409 1.33 -8.37 6.90
C LEU A 409 2.81 -7.96 6.77
N ARG A 410 3.74 -8.76 7.29
CA ARG A 410 5.17 -8.54 7.07
C ARG A 410 5.60 -8.76 5.62
N LYS A 411 4.98 -9.72 4.92
CA LYS A 411 5.18 -9.91 3.47
C LYS A 411 4.65 -8.68 2.71
N ALA A 412 3.43 -8.24 3.03
CA ALA A 412 2.82 -7.05 2.45
C ALA A 412 3.69 -5.81 2.64
N LEU A 413 4.13 -5.54 3.88
CA LEU A 413 4.97 -4.38 4.21
C LEU A 413 6.28 -4.37 3.41
N ARG A 414 6.93 -5.53 3.26
CA ARG A 414 8.15 -5.66 2.45
C ARG A 414 7.86 -5.32 0.99
N ALA A 415 6.82 -5.92 0.42
CA ALA A 415 6.47 -5.70 -0.97
C ALA A 415 6.03 -4.25 -1.26
N TRP A 416 5.28 -3.60 -0.37
CA TRP A 416 4.95 -2.18 -0.50
C TRP A 416 6.17 -1.26 -0.38
N THR A 417 7.11 -1.61 0.47
CA THR A 417 8.38 -0.86 0.60
C THR A 417 9.22 -0.99 -0.68
N GLU A 418 9.30 -2.18 -1.25
CA GLU A 418 9.98 -2.43 -2.53
C GLU A 418 9.31 -1.72 -3.72
N ALA A 419 7.97 -1.56 -3.65
CA ALA A 419 7.20 -0.82 -4.65
C ALA A 419 7.26 0.71 -4.48
N ASP A 420 7.93 1.23 -3.45
CA ASP A 420 7.97 2.66 -3.09
C ASP A 420 6.56 3.24 -2.87
N ALA A 421 5.72 2.50 -2.12
CA ALA A 421 4.32 2.83 -1.83
C ALA A 421 4.14 3.16 -0.34
N PRO A 422 4.54 4.37 0.11
CA PRO A 422 4.62 4.70 1.54
C PRO A 422 3.26 4.79 2.24
N PHE A 423 2.18 5.14 1.52
CA PHE A 423 0.84 5.18 2.10
C PHE A 423 0.33 3.78 2.42
N GLU A 424 0.42 2.86 1.48
CA GLU A 424 0.00 1.47 1.61
C GLU A 424 0.88 0.72 2.63
N ALA A 425 2.17 1.05 2.69
CA ALA A 425 3.08 0.53 3.73
C ALA A 425 2.66 1.00 5.14
N ALA A 426 2.24 2.27 5.28
CA ALA A 426 1.75 2.80 6.55
C ALA A 426 0.41 2.16 6.96
N GLN A 427 -0.52 1.93 6.02
CA GLN A 427 -1.75 1.17 6.29
C GLN A 427 -1.45 -0.27 6.75
N THR A 428 -0.48 -0.93 6.12
CA THR A 428 -0.05 -2.27 6.53
C THR A 428 0.48 -2.27 7.97
N ARG A 429 1.20 -1.22 8.39
CA ARG A 429 1.66 -1.06 9.78
C ARG A 429 0.53 -0.88 10.78
N GLN A 430 -0.56 -0.20 10.41
CA GLN A 430 -1.76 -0.12 11.25
C GLN A 430 -2.33 -1.53 11.50
N TRP A 431 -2.45 -2.36 10.46
CA TRP A 431 -2.90 -3.74 10.61
C TRP A 431 -1.92 -4.60 11.41
N LEU A 432 -0.60 -4.43 11.22
CA LEU A 432 0.43 -5.08 12.03
C LEU A 432 0.28 -4.73 13.52
N ALA A 433 0.00 -3.48 13.82
CA ALA A 433 -0.23 -3.05 15.19
C ALA A 433 -1.45 -3.76 15.81
N LEU A 434 -2.55 -3.88 15.07
CA LEU A 434 -3.73 -4.61 15.53
C LEU A 434 -3.43 -6.09 15.74
N ALA A 435 -2.69 -6.73 14.83
CA ALA A 435 -2.29 -8.12 14.94
C ALA A 435 -1.31 -8.36 16.12
N HIS A 436 -0.37 -7.42 16.37
CA HIS A 436 0.51 -7.48 17.57
C HIS A 436 -0.28 -7.32 18.85
N ARG A 437 -1.26 -6.41 18.91
CA ARG A 437 -2.15 -6.26 20.07
C ARG A 437 -2.95 -7.54 20.33
N LEU A 438 -3.48 -8.16 19.28
CA LEU A 438 -4.17 -9.44 19.38
C LEU A 438 -3.27 -10.56 19.93
N SER A 439 -1.97 -10.57 19.60
CA SER A 439 -0.99 -11.51 20.15
C SER A 439 -0.52 -11.17 21.58
N GLY A 440 -0.95 -10.04 22.16
CA GLY A 440 -0.50 -9.54 23.46
C GLY A 440 0.82 -8.76 23.43
N ASP A 441 1.41 -8.51 22.25
CA ASP A 441 2.64 -7.73 22.10
C ASP A 441 2.32 -6.23 21.92
N GLU A 442 1.90 -5.59 23.01
CA GLU A 442 1.52 -4.18 23.02
C GLU A 442 2.69 -3.26 22.68
N ALA A 443 3.93 -3.64 23.04
CA ALA A 443 5.11 -2.83 22.76
C ALA A 443 5.37 -2.72 21.24
N SER A 444 5.27 -3.82 20.52
CA SER A 444 5.37 -3.84 19.06
C SER A 444 4.19 -3.10 18.41
N ALA A 445 2.97 -3.25 18.94
CA ALA A 445 1.79 -2.54 18.44
C ALA A 445 1.96 -1.02 18.49
N ILE A 446 2.40 -0.48 19.63
CA ILE A 446 2.65 0.95 19.82
C ILE A 446 3.74 1.45 18.85
N LEU A 447 4.83 0.69 18.68
CA LEU A 447 5.91 1.04 17.76
C LEU A 447 5.42 1.14 16.32
N GLU A 448 4.66 0.15 15.84
CA GLU A 448 4.11 0.17 14.48
C GLU A 448 3.13 1.33 14.27
N LEU A 449 2.30 1.68 15.27
CA LEU A 449 1.39 2.83 15.20
C LEU A 449 2.15 4.16 15.11
N HIS A 450 3.23 4.34 15.86
CA HIS A 450 4.04 5.56 15.77
C HIS A 450 4.67 5.71 14.38
N VAL A 451 5.25 4.64 13.85
CA VAL A 451 5.85 4.69 12.51
C VAL A 451 4.80 4.93 11.42
N ALA A 452 3.60 4.33 11.54
CA ALA A 452 2.49 4.58 10.63
C ALA A 452 2.04 6.03 10.68
N LYS A 453 1.82 6.58 11.88
CA LYS A 453 1.44 7.98 12.11
C LYS A 453 2.44 8.96 11.51
N ASP A 454 3.73 8.77 11.76
CA ASP A 454 4.79 9.62 11.22
C ASP A 454 4.79 9.61 9.69
N SER A 455 4.59 8.43 9.10
CA SER A 455 4.47 8.26 7.65
C SER A 455 3.24 9.00 7.10
N PHE A 456 2.05 8.82 7.67
CA PHE A 456 0.84 9.52 7.25
C PHE A 456 0.95 11.04 7.43
N THR A 457 1.56 11.49 8.53
CA THR A 457 1.79 12.92 8.79
C THR A 457 2.71 13.53 7.72
N SER A 458 3.78 12.83 7.35
CA SER A 458 4.71 13.28 6.31
C SER A 458 4.06 13.34 4.93
N LEU A 459 3.09 12.46 4.66
CA LEU A 459 2.30 12.41 3.43
C LEU A 459 1.12 13.41 3.42
N GLY A 460 0.81 14.04 4.55
CA GLY A 460 -0.36 14.90 4.69
C GLY A 460 -1.70 14.15 4.82
N ALA A 461 -1.66 12.85 5.04
CA ALA A 461 -2.82 11.96 5.17
C ALA A 461 -3.44 12.07 6.58
N ARG A 462 -4.15 13.16 6.84
CA ARG A 462 -4.63 13.53 8.18
C ARG A 462 -5.58 12.53 8.79
N LEU A 463 -6.54 12.03 8.01
CA LEU A 463 -7.54 11.07 8.49
C LEU A 463 -6.90 9.81 9.08
N GLU A 464 -5.90 9.25 8.40
CA GLU A 464 -5.20 8.05 8.85
C GLU A 464 -4.24 8.34 10.01
N ALA A 465 -3.61 9.53 10.04
CA ALA A 465 -2.81 9.96 11.17
C ALA A 465 -3.65 10.11 12.45
N ASP A 466 -4.84 10.73 12.35
CA ASP A 466 -5.80 10.86 13.46
C ASP A 466 -6.28 9.49 13.96
N ARG A 467 -6.51 8.54 13.05
CA ARG A 467 -6.86 7.15 13.41
C ARG A 467 -5.75 6.45 14.18
N CYS A 468 -4.48 6.67 13.82
CA CYS A 468 -3.36 6.17 14.61
C CYS A 468 -3.35 6.77 16.03
N ASP A 469 -3.66 8.07 16.16
CA ASP A 469 -3.76 8.73 17.48
C ASP A 469 -4.90 8.18 18.34
N GLU A 470 -6.02 7.82 17.74
CA GLU A 470 -7.13 7.15 18.43
C GLU A 470 -6.72 5.78 18.96
N LEU A 471 -6.03 4.99 18.12
CA LEU A 471 -5.54 3.68 18.51
C LEU A 471 -4.46 3.76 19.61
N LEU A 472 -3.57 4.75 19.57
CA LEU A 472 -2.56 4.98 20.61
C LEU A 472 -3.20 5.41 21.93
N ARG A 473 -4.19 6.32 21.91
CA ARG A 473 -4.94 6.72 23.12
C ARG A 473 -5.68 5.53 23.77
N ALA A 474 -6.32 4.69 22.95
CA ALA A 474 -6.96 3.48 23.46
C ALA A 474 -5.96 2.54 24.14
N ALA A 475 -4.73 2.40 23.60
CA ALA A 475 -3.66 1.62 24.22
C ALA A 475 -3.22 2.19 25.57
N ASP A 476 -3.07 3.53 25.65
CA ASP A 476 -2.71 4.21 26.91
C ASP A 476 -3.81 4.06 27.98
N GLU A 477 -5.07 4.16 27.61
CA GLU A 477 -6.22 3.97 28.50
C GLU A 477 -6.28 2.52 29.03
N ASP A 478 -6.08 1.53 28.18
CA ASP A 478 -6.00 0.13 28.54
C ASP A 478 -4.81 -0.16 29.45
N ALA A 479 -3.65 0.47 29.20
CA ALA A 479 -2.46 0.35 30.03
C ALA A 479 -2.69 1.02 31.41
N ALA A 480 -3.36 2.17 31.45
CA ALA A 480 -3.73 2.85 32.68
C ALA A 480 -4.73 2.02 33.51
N GLY A 481 -5.72 1.39 32.86
CA GLY A 481 -6.67 0.48 33.52
C GLY A 481 -6.04 -0.80 34.06
N ARG A 482 -4.92 -1.23 33.52
CA ARG A 482 -4.14 -2.40 33.97
C ARG A 482 -3.09 -2.08 35.05
N ARG A 483 -2.82 -0.79 35.33
CA ARG A 483 -1.91 -0.41 36.42
C ARG A 483 -2.57 -0.66 37.75
N VAL A 484 -1.88 -1.44 38.58
CA VAL A 484 -2.33 -1.78 39.92
C VAL A 484 -1.21 -1.50 40.91
N SER A 485 -1.56 -0.96 42.09
CA SER A 485 -0.64 -0.87 43.22
C SER A 485 -0.66 -2.19 43.96
N ARG A 486 0.49 -2.82 44.08
CA ARG A 486 0.68 -4.10 44.75
C ARG A 486 1.95 -4.06 45.59
N THR A 487 2.00 -4.92 46.61
CA THR A 487 3.23 -5.19 47.33
C THR A 487 3.75 -6.55 46.90
N PHE A 488 4.97 -6.57 46.43
CA PHE A 488 5.64 -7.76 45.94
C PHE A 488 6.59 -8.30 46.98
N LEU A 489 6.56 -9.63 47.17
CA LEU A 489 7.42 -10.38 48.06
C LEU A 489 8.21 -11.40 47.23
N PHE A 490 9.52 -11.34 47.34
CA PHE A 490 10.43 -12.32 46.77
C PHE A 490 11.15 -13.07 47.89
N THR A 491 11.20 -14.40 47.80
CA THR A 491 12.00 -15.26 48.66
C THR A 491 13.01 -16.03 47.84
N ASP A 492 14.12 -16.42 48.48
CA ASP A 492 15.15 -17.21 47.81
C ASP A 492 15.99 -17.95 48.89
N ILE A 493 16.37 -19.22 48.65
CA ILE A 493 17.22 -20.01 49.56
C ILE A 493 18.66 -19.63 49.34
N VAL A 494 19.34 -19.19 50.39
CA VAL A 494 20.75 -18.79 50.30
C VAL A 494 21.66 -20.02 50.22
N GLY A 495 22.51 -20.06 49.20
CA GLY A 495 23.47 -21.15 48.99
C GLY A 495 22.84 -22.48 48.59
N SER A 496 21.70 -22.45 47.92
CA SER A 496 20.96 -23.66 47.46
C SER A 496 21.85 -24.65 46.70
N THR A 497 22.72 -24.16 45.80
CA THR A 497 23.65 -24.97 45.01
C THR A 497 24.66 -25.71 45.91
N ASP A 498 25.22 -25.04 46.89
CA ASP A 498 26.18 -25.64 47.82
C ASP A 498 25.49 -26.65 48.73
N LEU A 499 24.22 -26.35 49.10
CA LEU A 499 23.40 -27.21 49.93
C LEU A 499 23.06 -28.52 49.20
N ILE A 500 22.67 -28.45 47.93
CA ILE A 500 22.44 -29.62 47.06
C ILE A 500 23.71 -30.49 47.03
N GLY A 501 24.87 -29.87 46.81
CA GLY A 501 26.15 -30.57 46.77
C GLY A 501 26.52 -31.26 48.09
N THR A 502 25.96 -30.79 49.21
CA THR A 502 26.25 -31.33 50.54
C THR A 502 25.31 -32.47 50.94
N ILE A 503 23.99 -32.34 50.68
CA ILE A 503 22.98 -33.30 51.17
C ILE A 503 22.50 -34.28 50.07
N GLY A 504 22.81 -34.02 48.83
CA GLY A 504 22.39 -34.82 47.65
C GLY A 504 20.97 -34.48 47.18
N ASP A 505 20.67 -34.90 45.94
CA ASP A 505 19.44 -34.51 45.22
C ASP A 505 18.16 -35.00 45.92
N GLU A 506 18.15 -36.23 46.44
CA GLU A 506 16.96 -36.81 47.09
C GLU A 506 16.58 -36.05 48.39
N ALA A 507 17.54 -35.82 49.28
CA ALA A 507 17.31 -35.04 50.49
C ALA A 507 16.99 -33.56 50.19
N TRP A 508 17.56 -33.02 49.10
CA TRP A 508 17.22 -31.69 48.65
C TRP A 508 15.76 -31.58 48.19
N ASN A 509 15.26 -32.54 47.42
CA ASN A 509 13.86 -32.56 46.97
C ASN A 509 12.88 -32.60 48.15
N ASP A 510 13.19 -33.35 49.20
CA ASP A 510 12.38 -33.40 50.42
C ASP A 510 12.37 -32.05 51.15
N VAL A 511 13.53 -31.40 51.25
CA VAL A 511 13.67 -30.05 51.85
C VAL A 511 12.91 -29.02 51.02
N LEU A 512 13.02 -29.06 49.69
CA LEU A 512 12.35 -28.12 48.80
C LEU A 512 10.82 -28.30 48.88
N SER A 513 10.33 -29.53 48.82
CA SER A 513 8.90 -29.83 48.96
C SER A 513 8.32 -29.32 50.28
N TRP A 514 8.98 -29.57 51.39
CA TRP A 514 8.56 -29.02 52.70
C TRP A 514 8.60 -27.49 52.73
N HIS A 515 9.65 -26.89 52.17
CA HIS A 515 9.80 -25.44 52.04
C HIS A 515 8.63 -24.83 51.25
N ASP A 516 8.33 -25.40 50.08
CA ASP A 516 7.30 -24.87 49.17
C ASP A 516 5.89 -25.00 49.79
N ASP A 517 5.58 -26.12 50.40
CA ASP A 517 4.32 -26.33 51.13
C ASP A 517 4.20 -25.35 52.34
N THR A 518 5.30 -25.14 53.06
CA THR A 518 5.31 -24.26 54.21
C THR A 518 5.14 -22.80 53.83
N LEU A 519 5.93 -22.31 52.88
CA LEU A 519 5.87 -20.91 52.44
C LEU A 519 4.57 -20.62 51.70
N GLY A 520 4.13 -21.49 50.80
CA GLY A 520 2.86 -21.35 50.09
C GLY A 520 1.66 -21.23 51.03
N THR A 521 1.64 -22.06 52.12
CA THR A 521 0.61 -21.98 53.16
C THR A 521 0.68 -20.66 53.95
N VAL A 522 1.86 -20.17 54.30
CA VAL A 522 2.03 -18.90 55.01
C VAL A 522 1.62 -17.72 54.11
N ILE A 523 2.04 -17.71 52.84
CA ILE A 523 1.66 -16.67 51.89
C ILE A 523 0.13 -16.60 51.75
N GLY A 524 -0.52 -17.73 51.49
CA GLY A 524 -1.98 -17.79 51.36
C GLY A 524 -2.73 -17.35 52.62
N SER A 525 -2.24 -17.74 53.81
CA SER A 525 -2.88 -17.37 55.11
C SER A 525 -2.80 -15.88 55.45
N HIS A 526 -1.87 -15.14 54.81
CA HIS A 526 -1.72 -13.69 54.95
C HIS A 526 -2.34 -12.92 53.76
N GLY A 527 -3.17 -13.56 52.94
CA GLY A 527 -3.86 -12.93 51.83
C GLY A 527 -2.96 -12.64 50.62
N GLY A 528 -1.80 -13.29 50.57
CA GLY A 528 -0.91 -13.24 49.40
C GLY A 528 -1.30 -14.25 48.34
N THR A 529 -1.04 -13.90 47.08
CA THR A 529 -1.17 -14.78 45.91
C THR A 529 0.23 -15.12 45.40
N VAL A 530 0.53 -16.41 45.28
CA VAL A 530 1.76 -16.86 44.63
C VAL A 530 1.59 -16.62 43.13
N VAL A 531 2.43 -15.77 42.56
CA VAL A 531 2.44 -15.45 41.15
C VAL A 531 3.22 -16.53 40.38
N ARG A 532 4.42 -16.87 40.87
CA ARG A 532 5.24 -17.96 40.32
C ARG A 532 6.30 -18.43 41.34
N THR A 533 6.78 -19.63 41.14
CA THR A 533 7.99 -20.14 41.82
C THR A 533 9.23 -19.78 41.00
N THR A 534 10.34 -19.46 41.65
CA THR A 534 11.62 -19.05 41.03
C THR A 534 12.71 -20.11 41.23
N GLY A 535 12.34 -21.39 41.17
CA GLY A 535 13.21 -22.53 41.44
C GLY A 535 13.22 -22.89 42.94
N ASP A 536 14.00 -22.22 43.76
CA ASP A 536 14.12 -22.38 45.19
C ASP A 536 13.52 -21.20 46.00
N GLY A 537 12.66 -20.40 45.35
CA GLY A 537 12.01 -19.26 45.96
C GLY A 537 10.62 -18.96 45.39
N PHE A 538 9.98 -17.93 45.95
CA PHE A 538 8.65 -17.48 45.59
C PHE A 538 8.65 -16.04 45.12
N PHE A 539 7.84 -15.77 44.08
CA PHE A 539 7.33 -14.45 43.76
C PHE A 539 5.85 -14.41 44.16
N ALA A 540 5.49 -13.58 45.11
CA ALA A 540 4.12 -13.43 45.58
C ALA A 540 3.68 -11.96 45.58
N SER A 541 2.38 -11.71 45.37
CA SER A 541 1.77 -10.39 45.38
C SER A 541 0.74 -10.26 46.49
N PHE A 542 0.66 -9.05 47.07
CA PHE A 542 -0.27 -8.70 48.16
C PHE A 542 -1.01 -7.40 47.79
N GLY A 543 -2.26 -7.30 48.21
CA GLY A 543 -3.04 -6.06 48.10
C GLY A 543 -2.65 -4.99 49.13
N ASP A 544 -2.00 -5.38 50.22
CA ASP A 544 -1.62 -4.53 51.34
C ASP A 544 -0.16 -4.74 51.77
N ALA A 545 0.56 -3.64 52.01
CA ALA A 545 1.96 -3.69 52.41
C ALA A 545 2.18 -4.26 53.82
N GLY A 546 1.24 -4.04 54.72
CA GLY A 546 1.26 -4.61 56.09
C GLY A 546 1.16 -6.13 56.03
N ALA A 547 0.21 -6.67 55.30
CA ALA A 547 0.03 -8.11 55.11
C ALA A 547 1.29 -8.78 54.50
N ALA A 548 1.96 -8.12 53.56
CA ALA A 548 3.21 -8.63 52.97
C ALA A 548 4.36 -8.67 53.99
N LEU A 549 4.51 -7.65 54.83
CA LEU A 549 5.53 -7.60 55.89
C LEU A 549 5.22 -8.62 56.99
N ASP A 550 3.97 -8.77 57.43
CA ASP A 550 3.55 -9.78 58.40
C ASP A 550 3.82 -11.20 57.89
N CYS A 551 3.53 -11.44 56.59
CA CYS A 551 3.87 -12.69 55.91
C CYS A 551 5.37 -12.97 55.94
N ALA A 552 6.21 -11.99 55.59
CA ALA A 552 7.66 -12.12 55.62
C ALA A 552 8.19 -12.46 57.02
N ILE A 553 7.66 -11.80 58.07
CA ILE A 553 7.99 -12.06 59.46
C ILE A 553 7.54 -13.49 59.86
N ALA A 554 6.33 -13.89 59.50
CA ALA A 554 5.79 -15.22 59.80
C ALA A 554 6.63 -16.33 59.11
N ILE A 555 7.08 -16.13 57.87
CA ILE A 555 7.97 -17.06 57.16
C ILE A 555 9.26 -17.26 57.95
N GLN A 556 9.96 -16.18 58.35
CA GLN A 556 11.23 -16.29 59.07
C GLN A 556 11.06 -16.96 60.46
N ARG A 557 9.97 -16.63 61.18
CA ARG A 557 9.63 -17.26 62.42
C ARG A 557 9.36 -18.75 62.28
N ARG A 558 8.62 -19.14 61.24
CA ARG A 558 8.29 -20.54 60.94
C ARG A 558 9.54 -21.37 60.63
N LEU A 559 10.44 -20.82 59.81
CA LEU A 559 11.73 -21.44 59.51
C LEU A 559 12.61 -21.57 60.75
N ALA A 560 12.68 -20.55 61.58
CA ALA A 560 13.44 -20.59 62.86
C ALA A 560 12.86 -21.60 63.85
N GLU A 561 11.53 -21.71 63.93
CA GLU A 561 10.87 -22.71 64.81
C GLU A 561 11.17 -24.13 64.33
N HIS A 562 11.08 -24.38 63.02
CA HIS A 562 11.40 -25.68 62.44
C HIS A 562 12.86 -26.07 62.70
N ARG A 563 13.80 -25.13 62.55
CA ARG A 563 15.23 -25.35 62.85
C ARG A 563 15.45 -25.70 64.30
N ARG A 564 14.73 -25.06 65.24
CA ARG A 564 14.80 -25.38 66.64
C ARG A 564 14.26 -26.77 66.99
N ARG A 565 13.21 -27.22 66.28
CA ARG A 565 12.54 -28.51 66.60
C ARG A 565 13.20 -29.69 65.88
N HIS A 566 13.72 -29.48 64.68
CA HIS A 566 14.18 -30.57 63.80
C HIS A 566 15.69 -30.47 63.45
N GLY A 567 16.39 -29.47 63.98
CA GLY A 567 17.82 -29.29 63.77
C GLY A 567 18.26 -28.61 62.53
N PHE A 568 17.38 -28.54 61.53
CA PHE A 568 17.68 -27.94 60.21
C PHE A 568 16.46 -27.20 59.61
N ALA A 569 16.70 -26.11 58.91
CA ALA A 569 15.85 -25.47 57.94
C ALA A 569 16.73 -24.57 57.06
N PRO A 570 16.48 -24.45 55.76
CA PRO A 570 17.26 -23.58 54.91
C PRO A 570 17.20 -22.12 55.35
N GLN A 571 18.24 -21.35 55.03
CA GLN A 571 18.21 -19.90 55.25
C GLN A 571 17.58 -19.25 54.05
N VAL A 572 16.52 -18.48 54.27
CA VAL A 572 15.78 -17.79 53.24
C VAL A 572 16.01 -16.29 53.37
N ARG A 573 16.31 -15.62 52.30
CA ARG A 573 16.32 -14.16 52.19
C ARG A 573 14.99 -13.69 51.64
N ILE A 574 14.49 -12.55 52.11
CA ILE A 574 13.17 -12.03 51.70
C ILE A 574 13.30 -10.55 51.37
N GLY A 575 12.79 -10.16 50.16
CA GLY A 575 12.61 -8.79 49.77
C GLY A 575 11.15 -8.40 49.62
N VAL A 576 10.77 -7.22 50.17
CA VAL A 576 9.40 -6.70 50.11
C VAL A 576 9.40 -5.28 49.51
N HIS A 577 8.61 -5.06 48.46
CA HIS A 577 8.52 -3.75 47.82
C HIS A 577 7.11 -3.47 47.34
N ALA A 578 6.56 -2.32 47.79
CA ALA A 578 5.27 -1.80 47.31
C ALA A 578 5.50 -0.88 46.10
N ALA A 579 4.87 -1.21 44.99
CA ALA A 579 5.02 -0.48 43.75
C ALA A 579 3.79 -0.57 42.86
N GLU A 580 3.73 0.31 41.89
CA GLU A 580 2.84 0.16 40.74
C GLU A 580 3.42 -0.85 39.74
N ALA A 581 2.55 -1.71 39.23
CA ALA A 581 2.88 -2.67 38.17
C ALA A 581 1.71 -2.81 37.20
N THR A 582 2.00 -3.28 36.01
CA THR A 582 0.97 -3.63 35.03
C THR A 582 0.57 -5.09 35.24
N ALA A 583 -0.70 -5.34 35.51
CA ALA A 583 -1.23 -6.70 35.57
C ALA A 583 -1.29 -7.31 34.16
N VAL A 584 -0.73 -8.51 33.98
CA VAL A 584 -0.68 -9.24 32.69
C VAL A 584 -1.14 -10.66 32.97
N ALA A 585 -2.39 -10.96 32.66
CA ALA A 585 -3.04 -12.22 33.04
C ALA A 585 -2.84 -12.51 34.56
N ASP A 586 -2.20 -13.62 34.92
CA ASP A 586 -1.92 -14.01 36.29
C ASP A 586 -0.54 -13.55 36.79
N ASP A 587 0.18 -12.69 36.03
CA ASP A 587 1.52 -12.18 36.39
C ASP A 587 1.52 -10.63 36.45
N TYR A 588 2.67 -10.05 36.80
CA TYR A 588 2.89 -8.62 36.89
C TYR A 588 4.17 -8.22 36.14
N ALA A 589 4.11 -7.11 35.40
CA ALA A 589 5.25 -6.55 34.69
C ALA A 589 5.51 -5.10 35.13
N GLY A 590 6.74 -4.64 34.94
CA GLY A 590 7.14 -3.26 35.20
C GLY A 590 8.34 -3.12 36.13
N LEU A 591 8.82 -1.87 36.22
CA LEU A 591 10.03 -1.55 37.00
C LEU A 591 9.92 -1.96 38.46
N GLY A 592 8.75 -1.77 39.09
CA GLY A 592 8.50 -2.11 40.48
C GLY A 592 8.67 -3.60 40.80
N VAL A 593 8.33 -4.51 39.89
CA VAL A 593 8.58 -5.95 40.04
C VAL A 593 10.08 -6.24 40.01
N HIS A 594 10.82 -5.59 39.08
CA HIS A 594 12.27 -5.74 39.04
C HIS A 594 12.98 -5.16 40.28
N GLU A 595 12.46 -4.05 40.82
CA GLU A 595 12.96 -3.48 42.07
C GLU A 595 12.76 -4.45 43.24
N ALA A 596 11.57 -5.03 43.38
CA ALA A 596 11.27 -6.01 44.42
C ALA A 596 12.21 -7.22 44.38
N ALA A 597 12.42 -7.80 43.21
CA ALA A 597 13.33 -8.93 43.03
C ALA A 597 14.78 -8.58 43.43
N ARG A 598 15.24 -7.38 43.11
CA ARG A 598 16.59 -6.92 43.46
C ARG A 598 16.77 -6.57 44.91
N VAL A 599 15.72 -6.02 45.53
CA VAL A 599 15.70 -5.82 47.01
C VAL A 599 15.85 -7.17 47.70
N GLY A 600 15.13 -8.22 47.24
CA GLY A 600 15.27 -9.58 47.77
C GLY A 600 16.69 -10.15 47.59
N ALA A 601 17.31 -9.90 46.45
CA ALA A 601 18.67 -10.37 46.16
C ALA A 601 19.76 -9.72 47.04
N LEU A 602 19.51 -8.53 47.60
CA LEU A 602 20.41 -7.84 48.52
C LEU A 602 20.34 -8.35 49.96
N ALA A 603 19.24 -8.99 50.33
CA ALA A 603 19.05 -9.50 51.69
C ALA A 603 20.01 -10.65 52.01
N GLU A 604 20.48 -10.74 53.23
CA GLU A 604 21.27 -11.85 53.73
C GLU A 604 20.38 -13.03 54.15
N GLY A 605 20.99 -14.20 54.39
CA GLY A 605 20.27 -15.37 54.87
C GLY A 605 19.59 -15.12 56.21
N GLY A 606 18.26 -15.27 56.27
CA GLY A 606 17.46 -14.96 57.44
C GLY A 606 17.10 -13.47 57.58
N GLU A 607 17.46 -12.63 56.63
CA GLU A 607 17.10 -11.22 56.61
C GLU A 607 15.79 -10.99 55.82
N ILE A 608 14.99 -10.02 56.28
CA ILE A 608 13.87 -9.42 55.55
C ILE A 608 14.28 -8.00 55.24
N LEU A 609 14.38 -7.67 53.96
CA LEU A 609 14.72 -6.34 53.48
C LEU A 609 13.50 -5.71 52.80
N ALA A 610 13.09 -4.53 53.24
CA ALA A 610 11.97 -3.79 52.66
C ALA A 610 12.42 -2.40 52.23
N THR A 611 11.78 -1.82 51.20
CA THR A 611 12.00 -0.42 50.90
C THR A 611 11.34 0.47 51.95
N THR A 612 11.90 1.67 52.19
CA THR A 612 11.33 2.62 53.14
C THR A 612 9.92 3.05 52.79
N SER A 613 9.62 3.14 51.46
CA SER A 613 8.28 3.41 50.93
C SER A 613 7.28 2.29 51.31
N THR A 614 7.70 1.03 51.29
CA THR A 614 6.87 -0.11 51.68
C THR A 614 6.53 -0.06 53.18
N VAL A 615 7.52 0.23 54.02
CA VAL A 615 7.29 0.38 55.47
C VAL A 615 6.36 1.54 55.79
N ALA A 616 6.51 2.65 55.06
CA ALA A 616 5.61 3.81 55.19
C ALA A 616 4.16 3.47 54.75
N ALA A 617 3.99 2.72 53.66
CA ALA A 617 2.70 2.27 53.16
C ALA A 617 1.99 1.26 54.07
N ALA A 618 2.74 0.48 54.83
CA ALA A 618 2.19 -0.55 55.73
C ALA A 618 1.42 0.02 56.94
N ALA A 619 1.55 1.31 57.24
CA ALA A 619 0.90 2.01 58.37
C ALA A 619 1.00 1.29 59.73
N MET A 620 1.92 0.33 59.87
CA MET A 620 2.13 -0.48 61.07
C MET A 620 3.50 -0.22 61.69
N ARG A 621 3.60 -0.47 63.01
CA ARG A 621 4.87 -0.36 63.73
C ARG A 621 5.64 -1.68 63.59
N VAL A 622 6.55 -1.75 62.62
CA VAL A 622 7.55 -2.83 62.53
C VAL A 622 8.85 -2.36 63.16
N ALA A 623 9.57 -3.30 63.83
CA ALA A 623 10.94 -3.01 64.23
C ALA A 623 11.84 -2.91 63.01
N ALA A 624 12.13 -1.69 62.58
CA ALA A 624 12.98 -1.40 61.42
C ALA A 624 14.40 -1.06 61.89
N GLY A 625 15.40 -1.60 61.21
CA GLY A 625 16.82 -1.27 61.39
C GLY A 625 17.21 0.09 60.82
N GLU A 626 18.51 0.33 60.71
CA GLU A 626 19.02 1.54 60.07
C GLU A 626 18.72 1.56 58.56
N GLU A 627 18.35 2.74 58.05
CA GLU A 627 18.10 2.98 56.65
C GLU A 627 19.42 2.94 55.84
N ARG A 628 19.44 2.22 54.75
CA ARG A 628 20.56 2.10 53.82
C ARG A 628 20.16 2.56 52.44
N GLU A 629 20.96 3.40 51.80
CA GLU A 629 20.78 3.76 50.38
C GLU A 629 21.61 2.82 49.51
N VAL A 630 20.98 2.14 48.56
CA VAL A 630 21.62 1.12 47.75
C VAL A 630 21.36 1.37 46.26
N SER A 631 22.41 1.30 45.47
CA SER A 631 22.30 1.35 44.02
C SER A 631 22.03 -0.04 43.46
N LEU A 632 20.89 -0.22 42.84
CA LEU A 632 20.49 -1.49 42.22
C LEU A 632 20.92 -1.51 40.74
N LYS A 633 21.60 -2.58 40.31
CA LYS A 633 22.12 -2.71 38.94
C LYS A 633 20.99 -2.55 37.90
N GLY A 634 21.10 -1.53 37.00
CA GLY A 634 20.13 -1.26 35.94
C GLY A 634 18.89 -0.48 36.37
N LEU A 635 18.88 0.12 37.56
CA LEU A 635 17.90 1.12 37.96
C LEU A 635 18.52 2.52 37.92
N PRO A 636 17.73 3.54 37.49
CA PRO A 636 18.26 4.89 37.29
C PRO A 636 18.54 5.65 38.60
N HIS A 637 17.93 5.21 39.71
CA HIS A 637 18.03 5.89 41.00
C HIS A 637 18.34 4.90 42.13
N PRO A 638 19.10 5.30 43.17
CA PRO A 638 19.30 4.49 44.35
C PRO A 638 17.99 4.33 45.15
N VAL A 639 17.83 3.17 45.77
CA VAL A 639 16.65 2.81 46.55
C VAL A 639 17.02 2.77 48.02
N ARG A 640 16.17 3.33 48.88
CA ARG A 640 16.35 3.27 50.32
C ARG A 640 15.68 2.03 50.91
N VAL A 641 16.43 1.22 51.63
CA VAL A 641 15.98 -0.06 52.18
C VAL A 641 16.26 -0.11 53.68
N VAL A 642 15.45 -0.87 54.40
CA VAL A 642 15.60 -1.15 55.83
C VAL A 642 15.46 -2.64 56.10
N SER A 643 16.20 -3.16 57.06
CA SER A 643 16.03 -4.53 57.55
C SER A 643 14.86 -4.58 58.56
N ILE A 644 13.97 -5.56 58.41
CA ILE A 644 12.79 -5.74 59.25
C ILE A 644 13.09 -6.77 60.34
N GLY A 645 12.94 -6.36 61.61
CA GLY A 645 13.11 -7.22 62.78
C GLY A 645 11.98 -8.24 62.92
N TRP A 646 12.32 -9.52 62.97
CA TRP A 646 11.36 -10.61 63.09
C TRP A 646 11.62 -11.52 64.37
N ARG A 647 12.78 -11.35 64.95
CA ARG A 647 13.12 -12.07 66.20
C ARG A 647 12.40 -11.42 67.40
N GLU A 648 11.81 -12.25 68.30
CA GLU A 648 11.28 -11.72 69.52
C GLU A 648 12.45 -11.22 70.42
N THR A 649 12.35 -9.99 70.92
CA THR A 649 13.26 -9.38 71.86
C THR A 649 13.13 -10.04 73.21
#